data_7667029f36881048dc395ffd7767e09d
#
_entry.id   7667029f36881048dc395ffd7767e09d
#
_cell.length_a   1.000
_cell.length_b   1.000
_cell.length_c   1.000
_cell.angle_alpha   90.00
_cell.angle_beta   90.00
_cell.angle_gamma   90.00
#
_symmetry.space_group_name_H-M   'P 1'
#
loop_
_entity.id
_entity.type
_entity.pdbx_description
1 polymer ?
#
loop_
_entity_poly.entity_id
_entity_poly.type
_entity_poly.pdbx_seq_one_letter_code
_entity_poly.pdbx_strand_id
1 'polypeptide(L)'
;MIPAKYSPKDIEAEIFKFWDDNRIYEKVKAKEGKKFYFVDGPPYTTGRIHLGTAWNKVIKDTILRYKRMTGFSPTDTPGWDMHGLPIEVKVEQELGFKTKRDIEKYGIAEFVQKCMEYALRNKDAMTEQFKMLGVWMDWENPYMTIKAEYMNAAWWTIRIAYEKGLLERKKMVVNWCPRCETALADAEVEYWDEEDPSIYVKFPVKNEPNTYIVIWTTTPWTLPANMAVAVHPSLEYVKIKALKDDRIEYLILAKELAESVLAKGDYKLWEIVETYLGEDLVGLEYEHPLSDEVPLQKKWRHAVYIADFVTAENTGCVHIAPGHGLEDYELGVKEGLEIFNPVDDRGVYTEEGGKYAGMFVKDANDEIIEDLYRKELLLAEEKIVHRYGHCWRCKSPIIYRSTEQWFLKISKLKTLMLEEIDKVRWVPEWAGSARFKDWVSNAKDWCISRQRYWGIPLPIWICEKCGEMKVVGSINEVPWESDLDLHRPKIDEVVFKCKCGGDMKRVPDVFDVWFDSGVASWGSLAYPLEADEFEKLWPADFITEGHDQTRGWFYSQLGASVICFSKAPYKTVLMHGFTLDEYGRKMSKSLGNVVEPEEVVEQIGVDGFRLYVLTSAPWEDLRFSWDEARNINRMLNIVWNAVRFAYTYMSIDKFKTKGLRSADLKVEDKWILSRLESFNKEAYDAMENYQLHRVVRKFFDFFVEDFSRWYIQLIRPRVWEEKDSPSKLAAYETIFKVIDKAFRIIAPFAPFLSEWIYRHVISEFKDCKESIFLESFPPPREEFIDLELEKNMEIVREIVEAASNARQKARRKLRWPLRKLIIETRDEGVKSAVKKMESIIKMQSNVKSIEIVNEFEKELVLKPNYKVIGPLLKARAKDFVEYVKTLKEVPETINFEGLELKGSEAIIAEYKVPEGYEYAEFSRGIVYIYKELDDELRKEAYAREIIRRIQEMRKEMDLDVEEFIESYVEMDSKLIEGWEEYIKSETRSIKLEFGETTGYTKEWDIEGMKIKIGIKRCSSKSG
;
A
#
# COMPACT_ATOMS: atom_id res chain seq x y z
N MET A 1 -7.43 -38.84 -1.64
CA MET A 1 -8.10 -38.08 -2.75
C MET A 1 -8.15 -36.59 -2.41
N ILE A 2 -7.95 -35.72 -3.36
CA ILE A 2 -8.08 -34.26 -3.17
C ILE A 2 -9.55 -33.87 -3.03
N PRO A 3 -9.93 -32.99 -2.07
CA PRO A 3 -11.29 -32.49 -1.93
C PRO A 3 -11.85 -31.87 -3.22
N ALA A 4 -13.15 -32.05 -3.44
CA ALA A 4 -13.83 -31.57 -4.67
C ALA A 4 -13.81 -30.05 -4.81
N LYS A 5 -13.79 -29.33 -3.68
CA LYS A 5 -13.78 -27.85 -3.62
C LYS A 5 -12.59 -27.38 -2.82
N TYR A 6 -12.05 -26.24 -3.19
CA TYR A 6 -11.09 -25.49 -2.40
C TYR A 6 -11.74 -24.98 -1.11
N SER A 7 -11.19 -25.37 0.03
CA SER A 7 -11.60 -24.92 1.35
C SER A 7 -10.40 -24.30 2.06
N PRO A 8 -10.24 -22.97 2.00
CA PRO A 8 -9.12 -22.31 2.66
C PRO A 8 -9.02 -22.69 4.14
N LYS A 9 -10.14 -22.66 4.86
CA LYS A 9 -10.23 -22.88 6.29
C LYS A 9 -9.69 -24.27 6.73
N ASP A 10 -10.01 -25.31 5.97
CA ASP A 10 -9.55 -26.66 6.29
C ASP A 10 -8.05 -26.81 5.98
N ILE A 11 -7.62 -26.27 4.85
CA ILE A 11 -6.20 -26.29 4.42
C ILE A 11 -5.33 -25.53 5.42
N GLU A 12 -5.72 -24.35 5.79
CA GLU A 12 -4.99 -23.49 6.72
C GLU A 12 -4.87 -24.13 8.10
N ALA A 13 -5.97 -24.67 8.63
CA ALA A 13 -5.96 -25.36 9.92
C ALA A 13 -5.02 -26.58 9.92
N GLU A 14 -5.03 -27.37 8.85
CA GLU A 14 -4.13 -28.51 8.70
C GLU A 14 -2.67 -28.09 8.64
N ILE A 15 -2.37 -27.06 7.85
CA ILE A 15 -0.99 -26.61 7.63
C ILE A 15 -0.43 -25.89 8.85
N PHE A 16 -1.21 -25.07 9.54
CA PHE A 16 -0.79 -24.49 10.81
C PHE A 16 -0.37 -25.59 11.80
N LYS A 17 -1.24 -26.58 11.99
CA LYS A 17 -0.92 -27.72 12.86
C LYS A 17 0.33 -28.47 12.42
N PHE A 18 0.48 -28.69 11.11
CA PHE A 18 1.66 -29.35 10.58
C PHE A 18 2.95 -28.57 10.87
N TRP A 19 2.94 -27.26 10.66
CA TRP A 19 4.11 -26.41 10.92
C TRP A 19 4.52 -26.43 12.39
N ASP A 20 3.53 -26.34 13.29
CA ASP A 20 3.76 -26.36 14.74
C ASP A 20 4.27 -27.74 15.21
N ASP A 21 3.56 -28.83 14.89
CA ASP A 21 3.89 -30.19 15.32
C ASP A 21 5.29 -30.63 14.84
N ASN A 22 5.71 -30.16 13.67
CA ASN A 22 6.99 -30.53 13.05
C ASN A 22 8.06 -29.44 13.16
N ARG A 23 7.79 -28.32 13.80
CA ARG A 23 8.71 -27.20 13.98
C ARG A 23 9.33 -26.75 12.66
N ILE A 24 8.51 -26.56 11.64
CA ILE A 24 8.96 -26.27 10.28
C ILE A 24 9.67 -24.93 10.21
N TYR A 25 9.14 -23.92 10.90
CA TYR A 25 9.76 -22.59 10.96
C TYR A 25 11.21 -22.67 11.48
N GLU A 26 11.45 -23.36 12.58
CA GLU A 26 12.77 -23.49 13.18
C GLU A 26 13.73 -24.27 12.26
N LYS A 27 13.26 -25.32 11.59
CA LYS A 27 14.05 -26.06 10.60
C LYS A 27 14.45 -25.19 9.42
N VAL A 28 13.55 -24.34 8.95
CA VAL A 28 13.80 -23.38 7.86
C VAL A 28 14.75 -22.27 8.31
N LYS A 29 14.58 -21.75 9.52
CA LYS A 29 15.45 -20.73 10.12
C LYS A 29 16.86 -21.25 10.37
N ALA A 30 17.02 -22.50 10.75
CA ALA A 30 18.30 -23.14 10.99
C ALA A 30 19.15 -23.41 9.74
N LYS A 31 18.60 -23.20 8.52
CA LYS A 31 19.38 -23.33 7.30
C LYS A 31 20.54 -22.34 7.27
N GLU A 32 21.74 -22.85 7.05
CA GLU A 32 22.89 -22.00 6.78
C GLU A 32 22.72 -21.24 5.47
N GLY A 33 23.15 -19.97 5.44
CA GLY A 33 23.05 -19.15 4.25
C GLY A 33 23.78 -17.82 4.40
N LYS A 34 23.85 -17.06 3.33
CA LYS A 34 24.36 -15.69 3.35
C LYS A 34 23.50 -14.84 4.28
N LYS A 35 24.13 -14.12 5.20
CA LYS A 35 23.40 -13.22 6.10
C LYS A 35 22.63 -12.16 5.31
N PHE A 36 21.43 -11.88 5.79
CA PHE A 36 20.56 -10.82 5.27
C PHE A 36 19.94 -10.12 6.48
N TYR A 37 20.43 -8.93 6.77
CA TYR A 37 19.97 -8.18 7.92
C TYR A 37 18.71 -7.39 7.58
N PHE A 38 17.58 -7.85 8.09
CA PHE A 38 16.30 -7.18 8.06
C PHE A 38 16.01 -6.55 9.41
N VAL A 39 15.56 -5.30 9.43
CA VAL A 39 15.06 -4.63 10.63
C VAL A 39 13.57 -4.37 10.46
N ASP A 40 12.79 -4.93 11.36
CA ASP A 40 11.35 -4.72 11.41
C ASP A 40 11.04 -3.32 11.94
N GLY A 41 10.28 -2.50 11.22
CA GLY A 41 9.74 -1.26 11.76
C GLY A 41 8.75 -1.59 12.86
N PRO A 42 9.00 -1.13 14.11
CA PRO A 42 8.25 -1.56 15.26
C PRO A 42 6.86 -0.87 15.31
N PRO A 43 5.75 -1.60 15.21
CA PRO A 43 4.44 -1.01 15.41
C PRO A 43 4.21 -0.64 16.88
N TYR A 44 3.42 0.43 17.10
CA TYR A 44 2.94 0.76 18.44
C TYR A 44 1.96 -0.30 18.96
N THR A 45 2.14 -0.70 20.22
CA THR A 45 1.27 -1.69 20.87
C THR A 45 -0.01 -1.05 21.42
N THR A 46 -0.82 -0.44 20.55
CA THR A 46 -1.97 0.39 20.94
C THR A 46 -3.34 -0.24 20.73
N GLY A 47 -3.38 -1.50 20.28
CA GLY A 47 -4.61 -2.24 20.04
C GLY A 47 -4.48 -3.29 18.95
N ARG A 48 -5.59 -3.65 18.31
CA ARG A 48 -5.62 -4.63 17.22
C ARG A 48 -4.94 -4.08 15.97
N ILE A 49 -4.41 -4.98 15.14
CA ILE A 49 -3.84 -4.61 13.85
C ILE A 49 -4.95 -4.12 12.90
N HIS A 50 -4.64 -3.14 12.07
CA HIS A 50 -5.49 -2.72 10.96
C HIS A 50 -5.00 -3.28 9.63
N LEU A 51 -5.78 -3.12 8.58
CA LEU A 51 -5.48 -3.68 7.24
C LEU A 51 -4.08 -3.26 6.72
N GLY A 52 -3.67 -2.01 6.98
CA GLY A 52 -2.33 -1.53 6.59
C GLY A 52 -1.19 -2.23 7.34
N THR A 53 -1.36 -2.48 8.64
CA THR A 53 -0.38 -3.23 9.44
C THR A 53 -0.30 -4.68 8.99
N ALA A 54 -1.44 -5.30 8.66
CA ALA A 54 -1.50 -6.65 8.10
C ALA A 54 -0.77 -6.72 6.75
N TRP A 55 -1.05 -5.77 5.85
CA TRP A 55 -0.37 -5.68 4.56
C TRP A 55 1.15 -5.52 4.70
N ASN A 56 1.60 -4.61 5.55
CA ASN A 56 3.02 -4.39 5.86
C ASN A 56 3.71 -5.70 6.29
N LYS A 57 3.13 -6.44 7.24
CA LYS A 57 3.69 -7.71 7.71
C LYS A 57 3.68 -8.80 6.64
N VAL A 58 2.66 -8.85 5.78
CA VAL A 58 2.62 -9.78 4.63
C VAL A 58 3.72 -9.47 3.62
N ILE A 59 3.99 -8.19 3.32
CA ILE A 59 5.13 -7.79 2.48
C ILE A 59 6.44 -8.31 3.08
N LYS A 60 6.68 -8.07 4.35
CA LYS A 60 7.90 -8.49 5.08
C LYS A 60 8.06 -10.00 5.04
N ASP A 61 7.05 -10.75 5.45
CA ASP A 61 7.08 -12.21 5.45
C ASP A 61 7.32 -12.81 4.05
N THR A 62 6.68 -12.27 3.02
CA THR A 62 6.86 -12.71 1.63
C THR A 62 8.31 -12.56 1.18
N ILE A 63 8.94 -11.42 1.47
CA ILE A 63 10.35 -11.16 1.13
C ILE A 63 11.28 -12.07 1.94
N LEU A 64 11.05 -12.23 3.24
CA LEU A 64 11.87 -13.07 4.10
C LEU A 64 11.80 -14.57 3.69
N ARG A 65 10.60 -15.08 3.36
CA ARG A 65 10.43 -16.42 2.81
C ARG A 65 11.19 -16.60 1.50
N TYR A 66 11.07 -15.64 0.58
CA TYR A 66 11.83 -15.65 -0.67
C TYR A 66 13.34 -15.68 -0.42
N LYS A 67 13.85 -14.80 0.46
CA LYS A 67 15.29 -14.77 0.78
C LYS A 67 15.77 -16.11 1.38
N ARG A 68 14.99 -16.74 2.28
CA ARG A 68 15.33 -18.09 2.78
C ARG A 68 15.38 -19.14 1.66
N MET A 69 14.42 -19.08 0.74
CA MET A 69 14.39 -20.03 -0.40
C MET A 69 15.47 -19.76 -1.45
N THR A 70 16.08 -18.56 -1.46
CA THR A 70 17.20 -18.20 -2.35
C THR A 70 18.56 -18.31 -1.70
N GLY A 71 18.68 -19.00 -0.54
CA GLY A 71 19.96 -19.31 0.10
C GLY A 71 20.47 -18.24 1.05
N PHE A 72 19.62 -17.31 1.48
CA PHE A 72 19.95 -16.37 2.55
C PHE A 72 19.48 -16.91 3.91
N SER A 73 20.12 -16.41 4.96
CA SER A 73 19.70 -16.57 6.35
C SER A 73 19.29 -15.18 6.89
N PRO A 74 18.03 -14.73 6.67
CA PRO A 74 17.60 -13.43 7.13
C PRO A 74 17.42 -13.41 8.65
N THR A 75 17.75 -12.27 9.26
CA THR A 75 17.24 -11.94 10.59
C THR A 75 15.73 -11.64 10.46
N ASP A 76 14.96 -12.14 11.40
CA ASP A 76 13.49 -12.01 11.36
C ASP A 76 12.92 -11.67 12.73
N THR A 77 13.69 -10.94 13.53
CA THR A 77 13.32 -10.46 14.86
C THR A 77 12.20 -9.42 14.73
N PRO A 78 10.99 -9.67 15.25
CA PRO A 78 9.93 -8.68 15.24
C PRO A 78 10.24 -7.55 16.22
N GLY A 79 9.88 -6.32 15.85
CA GLY A 79 10.05 -5.14 16.68
C GLY A 79 8.76 -4.65 17.28
N TRP A 80 8.85 -4.04 18.47
CA TRP A 80 7.73 -3.43 19.17
C TRP A 80 8.09 -2.08 19.74
N ASP A 81 7.38 -1.03 19.33
CA ASP A 81 7.44 0.29 19.93
C ASP A 81 6.40 0.39 21.04
N MET A 82 6.88 0.51 22.28
CA MET A 82 6.05 0.31 23.46
C MET A 82 6.00 1.53 24.37
N HIS A 83 6.54 2.67 23.96
CA HIS A 83 6.68 3.89 24.75
C HIS A 83 5.82 5.06 24.26
N GLY A 84 5.85 6.14 25.01
CA GLY A 84 5.42 7.48 24.68
C GLY A 84 3.91 7.69 24.66
N LEU A 85 3.51 8.84 24.13
CA LEU A 85 2.12 9.28 24.03
C LEU A 85 1.16 8.25 23.41
N PRO A 86 1.58 7.42 22.44
CA PRO A 86 0.71 6.38 21.91
C PRO A 86 0.11 5.46 22.96
N ILE A 87 0.92 5.09 23.96
CA ILE A 87 0.51 4.21 25.06
C ILE A 87 -0.14 5.03 26.18
N GLU A 88 0.52 6.11 26.62
CA GLU A 88 0.05 6.91 27.75
C GLU A 88 -1.39 7.41 27.57
N VAL A 89 -1.71 8.00 26.40
CA VAL A 89 -3.05 8.54 26.12
C VAL A 89 -4.12 7.42 26.15
N LYS A 90 -3.76 6.20 25.74
CA LYS A 90 -4.68 5.06 25.82
C LYS A 90 -4.94 4.63 27.26
N VAL A 91 -3.89 4.58 28.06
CA VAL A 91 -3.99 4.27 29.51
C VAL A 91 -4.74 5.37 30.25
N GLU A 92 -4.47 6.64 29.94
CA GLU A 92 -5.25 7.77 30.49
C GLU A 92 -6.74 7.63 30.17
N GLN A 93 -7.08 7.21 28.93
CA GLN A 93 -8.47 6.97 28.52
C GLN A 93 -9.11 5.80 29.29
N GLU A 94 -8.39 4.67 29.47
CA GLU A 94 -8.85 3.53 30.26
C GLU A 94 -9.10 3.91 31.73
N LEU A 95 -8.25 4.79 32.30
CA LEU A 95 -8.36 5.26 33.68
C LEU A 95 -9.32 6.46 33.85
N GLY A 96 -9.83 7.01 32.75
CA GLY A 96 -10.73 8.16 32.76
C GLY A 96 -10.06 9.50 33.09
N PHE A 97 -8.73 9.62 32.91
CA PHE A 97 -7.97 10.84 33.18
C PHE A 97 -8.22 11.90 32.12
N LYS A 98 -8.36 13.15 32.56
CA LYS A 98 -8.57 14.31 31.69
C LYS A 98 -7.33 15.17 31.53
N THR A 99 -6.47 15.20 32.54
CA THR A 99 -5.29 16.04 32.60
C THR A 99 -4.05 15.26 33.05
N LYS A 100 -2.88 15.76 32.79
CA LYS A 100 -1.61 15.19 33.25
C LYS A 100 -1.54 15.12 34.80
N ARG A 101 -2.16 16.07 35.49
CA ARG A 101 -2.23 16.07 36.97
C ARG A 101 -3.00 14.89 37.57
N ASP A 102 -3.89 14.29 36.80
CA ASP A 102 -4.58 13.08 37.27
C ASP A 102 -3.61 11.90 37.37
N ILE A 103 -2.56 11.87 36.56
CA ILE A 103 -1.45 10.89 36.65
C ILE A 103 -0.67 11.12 37.97
N GLU A 104 -0.33 12.38 38.27
CA GLU A 104 0.43 12.71 39.49
C GLU A 104 -0.36 12.35 40.75
N LYS A 105 -1.69 12.57 40.75
CA LYS A 105 -2.57 12.19 41.86
C LYS A 105 -2.75 10.68 42.00
N TYR A 106 -2.76 9.95 40.89
CA TYR A 106 -2.88 8.49 40.85
C TYR A 106 -1.59 7.82 41.36
N GLY A 107 -0.46 8.38 41.03
CA GLY A 107 0.87 7.86 41.32
C GLY A 107 1.63 7.57 40.04
N ILE A 108 2.83 8.17 39.88
CA ILE A 108 3.62 8.01 38.65
C ILE A 108 4.07 6.56 38.47
N ALA A 109 4.47 5.87 39.52
CA ALA A 109 4.91 4.48 39.49
C ALA A 109 3.77 3.55 39.05
N GLU A 110 2.59 3.74 39.61
CA GLU A 110 1.39 2.97 39.31
C GLU A 110 0.94 3.21 37.86
N PHE A 111 1.03 4.45 37.38
CA PHE A 111 0.71 4.79 36.00
C PHE A 111 1.69 4.14 35.00
N VAL A 112 2.99 4.23 35.27
CA VAL A 112 4.05 3.59 34.47
C VAL A 112 3.86 2.08 34.42
N GLN A 113 3.52 1.45 35.53
CA GLN A 113 3.19 0.03 35.58
C GLN A 113 1.97 -0.30 34.71
N LYS A 114 0.93 0.54 34.74
CA LYS A 114 -0.25 0.37 33.85
C LYS A 114 0.09 0.52 32.38
N CYS A 115 0.99 1.43 32.03
CA CYS A 115 1.49 1.57 30.65
C CYS A 115 2.24 0.31 30.21
N MET A 116 3.10 -0.24 31.06
CA MET A 116 3.81 -1.50 30.79
C MET A 116 2.83 -2.67 30.55
N GLU A 117 1.88 -2.86 31.48
CA GLU A 117 0.84 -3.91 31.36
C GLU A 117 0.02 -3.77 30.09
N TYR A 118 -0.39 -2.55 29.76
CA TYR A 118 -1.14 -2.22 28.53
C TYR A 118 -0.34 -2.59 27.27
N ALA A 119 0.90 -2.15 27.21
CA ALA A 119 1.77 -2.38 26.06
C ALA A 119 2.06 -3.86 25.85
N LEU A 120 2.36 -4.63 26.90
CA LEU A 120 2.60 -6.07 26.82
C LEU A 120 1.35 -6.84 26.39
N ARG A 121 0.19 -6.54 26.97
CA ARG A 121 -1.11 -7.16 26.62
C ARG A 121 -1.42 -6.97 25.13
N ASN A 122 -1.24 -5.76 24.62
CA ASN A 122 -1.51 -5.49 23.20
C ASN A 122 -0.46 -6.10 22.27
N LYS A 123 0.81 -6.13 22.67
CA LYS A 123 1.87 -6.86 21.95
C LYS A 123 1.47 -8.32 21.74
N ASP A 124 1.01 -9.01 22.80
CA ASP A 124 0.61 -10.41 22.70
C ASP A 124 -0.61 -10.59 21.78
N ALA A 125 -1.62 -9.73 21.89
CA ALA A 125 -2.79 -9.77 21.02
C ALA A 125 -2.44 -9.53 19.54
N MET A 126 -1.57 -8.56 19.26
CA MET A 126 -1.10 -8.28 17.89
C MET A 126 -0.23 -9.42 17.35
N THR A 127 0.58 -10.07 18.18
CA THR A 127 1.37 -11.24 17.81
C THR A 127 0.49 -12.37 17.31
N GLU A 128 -0.59 -12.68 18.03
CA GLU A 128 -1.54 -13.72 17.61
C GLU A 128 -2.24 -13.36 16.28
N GLN A 129 -2.57 -12.08 16.08
CA GLN A 129 -3.13 -11.63 14.80
C GLN A 129 -2.13 -11.76 13.63
N PHE A 130 -0.85 -11.48 13.85
CA PHE A 130 0.18 -11.70 12.82
C PHE A 130 0.41 -13.19 12.54
N LYS A 131 0.42 -14.03 13.58
CA LYS A 131 0.49 -15.49 13.41
C LYS A 131 -0.69 -16.01 12.59
N MET A 132 -1.91 -15.51 12.85
CA MET A 132 -3.11 -15.86 12.07
C MET A 132 -2.94 -15.58 10.56
N LEU A 133 -2.19 -14.53 10.19
CA LEU A 133 -1.86 -14.22 8.79
C LEU A 133 -0.76 -15.12 8.20
N GLY A 134 -0.29 -16.13 8.94
CA GLY A 134 0.79 -17.03 8.53
C GLY A 134 2.18 -16.37 8.51
N VAL A 135 2.37 -15.26 9.20
CA VAL A 135 3.64 -14.53 9.26
C VAL A 135 4.67 -15.30 10.09
N TRP A 136 5.83 -15.58 9.51
CA TRP A 136 6.95 -16.23 10.16
C TRP A 136 8.01 -15.24 10.60
N MET A 137 8.09 -15.03 11.91
CA MET A 137 9.13 -14.25 12.60
C MET A 137 9.51 -14.92 13.91
N ASP A 138 10.62 -14.51 14.51
CA ASP A 138 11.04 -15.00 15.83
C ASP A 138 10.24 -14.35 16.94
N TRP A 139 8.97 -14.75 17.07
CA TRP A 139 8.03 -14.19 18.04
C TRP A 139 8.45 -14.41 19.51
N GLU A 140 9.33 -15.37 19.75
CA GLU A 140 9.84 -15.67 21.11
C GLU A 140 10.93 -14.69 21.53
N ASN A 141 11.71 -14.15 20.59
CA ASN A 141 12.83 -13.25 20.85
C ASN A 141 12.64 -11.87 20.17
N PRO A 142 11.55 -11.15 20.43
CA PRO A 142 11.33 -9.83 19.85
C PRO A 142 12.31 -8.82 20.43
N TYR A 143 12.71 -7.82 19.63
CA TYR A 143 13.23 -6.61 20.23
C TYR A 143 12.08 -5.71 20.69
N MET A 144 12.23 -5.08 21.84
CA MET A 144 11.23 -4.21 22.45
C MET A 144 11.92 -2.96 22.98
N THR A 145 11.37 -1.79 22.74
CA THR A 145 11.96 -0.52 23.21
C THR A 145 12.04 -0.43 24.73
N ILE A 146 11.25 -1.23 25.46
CA ILE A 146 11.24 -1.31 26.93
C ILE A 146 12.38 -2.16 27.54
N LYS A 147 13.14 -2.89 26.72
CA LYS A 147 14.24 -3.71 27.24
C LYS A 147 15.45 -2.84 27.57
N ALA A 148 16.14 -3.16 28.69
CA ALA A 148 17.28 -2.39 29.16
C ALA A 148 18.43 -2.32 28.15
N GLU A 149 18.74 -3.43 27.48
CA GLU A 149 19.75 -3.48 26.42
C GLU A 149 19.39 -2.59 25.23
N TYR A 150 18.10 -2.48 24.88
CA TYR A 150 17.63 -1.56 23.84
C TYR A 150 17.74 -0.09 24.29
N MET A 151 17.29 0.20 25.51
CA MET A 151 17.43 1.56 26.10
C MET A 151 18.88 1.99 26.18
N ASN A 152 19.80 1.05 26.45
CA ASN A 152 21.25 1.32 26.46
C ASN A 152 21.74 1.84 25.10
N ALA A 153 21.22 1.33 23.99
CA ALA A 153 21.56 1.82 22.64
C ALA A 153 21.12 3.29 22.45
N ALA A 154 19.95 3.66 22.95
CA ALA A 154 19.47 5.03 22.92
C ALA A 154 20.35 5.95 23.79
N TRP A 155 20.72 5.53 25.01
CA TRP A 155 21.61 6.27 25.90
C TRP A 155 23.00 6.46 25.30
N TRP A 156 23.56 5.39 24.72
CA TRP A 156 24.84 5.46 24.04
C TRP A 156 24.82 6.46 22.87
N THR A 157 23.74 6.49 22.10
CA THR A 157 23.54 7.43 20.98
C THR A 157 23.60 8.89 21.47
N ILE A 158 22.93 9.20 22.57
CA ILE A 158 22.97 10.55 23.16
C ILE A 158 24.37 10.89 23.72
N ARG A 159 25.05 9.93 24.29
CA ARG A 159 26.45 10.13 24.74
C ARG A 159 27.35 10.51 23.55
N ILE A 160 27.25 9.82 22.45
CA ILE A 160 27.99 10.14 21.21
C ILE A 160 27.61 11.52 20.67
N ALA A 161 26.30 11.85 20.67
CA ALA A 161 25.84 13.17 20.27
C ALA A 161 26.43 14.28 21.15
N TYR A 162 26.51 14.06 22.46
CA TYR A 162 27.12 14.98 23.42
C TYR A 162 28.62 15.17 23.17
N GLU A 163 29.37 14.08 23.01
CA GLU A 163 30.79 14.09 22.74
C GLU A 163 31.15 14.79 21.42
N LYS A 164 30.28 14.70 20.43
CA LYS A 164 30.42 15.42 19.16
C LYS A 164 29.88 16.87 19.18
N GLY A 165 29.39 17.37 20.34
CA GLY A 165 28.83 18.72 20.47
C GLY A 165 27.55 18.95 19.67
N LEU A 166 26.80 17.86 19.43
CA LEU A 166 25.53 17.85 18.69
C LEU A 166 24.30 17.88 19.61
N LEU A 167 24.46 17.64 20.91
CA LEU A 167 23.43 17.77 21.92
C LEU A 167 23.42 19.18 22.49
N GLU A 168 22.30 19.85 22.57
CA GLU A 168 22.15 21.21 23.09
C GLU A 168 20.89 21.36 23.93
N ARG A 169 20.99 22.06 25.06
CA ARG A 169 19.82 22.55 25.79
C ARG A 169 19.62 24.03 25.45
N LYS A 170 18.47 24.37 24.91
CA LYS A 170 18.14 25.77 24.59
C LYS A 170 16.64 26.06 24.75
N LYS A 171 16.34 27.33 25.07
CA LYS A 171 14.97 27.87 25.04
C LYS A 171 14.65 28.15 23.58
N MET A 172 13.56 27.59 23.07
CA MET A 172 13.10 27.78 21.71
C MET A 172 11.59 27.57 21.63
N VAL A 173 10.95 28.17 20.64
CA VAL A 173 9.55 27.90 20.34
C VAL A 173 9.40 26.51 19.72
N VAL A 174 8.50 25.73 20.27
CA VAL A 174 8.18 24.38 19.81
C VAL A 174 6.67 24.19 19.65
N ASN A 175 6.26 23.19 18.89
CA ASN A 175 4.89 22.69 18.92
C ASN A 175 4.61 22.15 20.32
N TRP A 176 3.56 22.63 20.96
CA TRP A 176 3.20 22.27 22.31
C TRP A 176 1.75 21.79 22.42
N CYS A 177 1.53 20.64 23.03
CA CYS A 177 0.18 20.16 23.34
C CYS A 177 -0.22 20.60 24.76
N PRO A 178 -1.17 21.54 24.92
CA PRO A 178 -1.58 22.03 26.25
C PRO A 178 -2.31 20.97 27.08
N ARG A 179 -2.98 19.99 26.44
CA ARG A 179 -3.65 18.88 27.13
C ARG A 179 -2.63 17.84 27.64
N CYS A 180 -1.66 17.47 26.82
CA CYS A 180 -0.61 16.51 27.19
C CYS A 180 0.53 17.17 27.98
N GLU A 181 0.61 18.49 28.00
CA GLU A 181 1.64 19.32 28.66
C GLU A 181 3.05 18.86 28.24
N THR A 182 3.29 18.78 26.93
CA THR A 182 4.56 18.32 26.35
C THR A 182 4.83 18.91 24.98
N ALA A 183 6.12 19.02 24.63
CA ALA A 183 6.56 19.33 23.28
C ALA A 183 6.19 18.21 22.30
N LEU A 184 5.98 18.59 21.05
CA LEU A 184 5.70 17.69 19.92
C LEU A 184 6.70 17.93 18.79
N ALA A 185 7.15 16.86 18.15
CA ALA A 185 7.86 16.95 16.88
C ALA A 185 6.88 17.25 15.72
N ASP A 186 7.39 17.73 14.58
CA ASP A 186 6.53 18.03 13.41
C ASP A 186 5.77 16.80 12.92
N ALA A 187 6.33 15.60 13.03
CA ALA A 187 5.68 14.34 12.70
C ALA A 187 4.54 13.95 13.66
N GLU A 188 4.45 14.62 14.80
CA GLU A 188 3.42 14.40 15.83
C GLU A 188 2.28 15.40 15.76
N VAL A 189 2.25 16.26 14.72
CA VAL A 189 1.19 17.24 14.47
C VAL A 189 0.39 16.82 13.24
N GLU A 190 -0.92 16.68 13.43
CA GLU A 190 -1.88 16.46 12.35
C GLU A 190 -2.61 17.75 12.04
N TYR A 191 -2.95 17.97 10.78
CA TYR A 191 -3.62 19.18 10.34
C TYR A 191 -5.01 18.88 9.79
N TRP A 192 -6.02 19.58 10.30
CA TRP A 192 -7.36 19.61 9.72
C TRP A 192 -7.97 20.99 9.79
N ASP A 193 -9.13 21.16 9.18
CA ASP A 193 -9.81 22.44 9.10
C ASP A 193 -10.44 22.79 10.44
N GLU A 194 -10.15 24.00 10.95
CA GLU A 194 -10.72 24.58 12.16
C GLU A 194 -11.24 25.98 11.86
N GLU A 195 -12.34 26.37 12.51
CA GLU A 195 -12.88 27.72 12.44
C GLU A 195 -12.30 28.55 13.58
N ASP A 196 -11.52 29.59 13.24
CA ASP A 196 -10.90 30.51 14.19
C ASP A 196 -11.28 31.95 13.87
N PRO A 197 -11.23 32.89 14.85
CA PRO A 197 -11.39 34.30 14.58
C PRO A 197 -10.27 34.85 13.70
N SER A 198 -10.60 35.79 12.84
CA SER A 198 -9.67 36.52 11.96
C SER A 198 -9.87 37.99 12.21
N ILE A 199 -8.90 38.65 12.83
CA ILE A 199 -9.05 40.03 13.24
C ILE A 199 -8.00 40.96 12.62
N TYR A 200 -8.43 42.18 12.34
CA TYR A 200 -7.60 43.28 11.89
C TYR A 200 -7.49 44.28 13.03
N VAL A 201 -6.27 44.57 13.47
CA VAL A 201 -6.02 45.39 14.68
C VAL A 201 -5.20 46.63 14.37
N LYS A 202 -5.60 47.74 14.91
CA LYS A 202 -4.91 49.04 14.81
C LYS A 202 -3.89 49.21 15.97
N PHE A 203 -2.64 49.32 15.66
CA PHE A 203 -1.55 49.55 16.63
C PHE A 203 -1.22 51.07 16.62
N PRO A 204 -1.47 51.82 17.70
CA PRO A 204 -1.28 53.25 17.74
C PRO A 204 0.19 53.64 17.56
N VAL A 205 0.50 54.47 16.57
CA VAL A 205 1.85 54.99 16.35
C VAL A 205 2.17 56.03 17.44
N LYS A 206 3.31 55.83 18.08
CA LYS A 206 3.75 56.72 19.17
C LYS A 206 4.05 58.12 18.67
N ASN A 207 3.59 59.13 19.37
CA ASN A 207 3.74 60.55 19.05
C ASN A 207 3.03 61.01 17.75
N GLU A 208 2.22 60.18 17.11
CA GLU A 208 1.36 60.54 15.99
C GLU A 208 -0.10 60.30 16.32
N PRO A 209 -0.87 61.29 16.75
CA PRO A 209 -2.27 61.11 17.08
C PRO A 209 -3.10 60.58 15.92
N ASN A 210 -3.98 59.59 16.22
CA ASN A 210 -4.88 58.97 15.25
C ASN A 210 -4.15 58.24 14.07
N THR A 211 -2.86 57.89 14.24
CA THR A 211 -2.10 57.14 13.28
C THR A 211 -1.89 55.70 13.79
N TYR A 212 -2.16 54.70 12.94
CA TYR A 212 -2.14 53.31 13.32
C TYR A 212 -1.42 52.45 12.30
N ILE A 213 -0.64 51.48 12.73
CA ILE A 213 -0.19 50.36 11.91
C ILE A 213 -1.27 49.30 11.94
N VAL A 214 -1.73 48.80 10.80
CA VAL A 214 -2.78 47.77 10.75
C VAL A 214 -2.14 46.38 10.59
N ILE A 215 -2.37 45.52 11.57
CA ILE A 215 -1.94 44.12 11.53
C ILE A 215 -3.13 43.19 11.39
N TRP A 216 -2.86 41.95 11.02
CA TRP A 216 -3.84 40.88 10.95
C TRP A 216 -3.35 39.66 11.72
N THR A 217 -4.29 38.96 12.38
CA THR A 217 -4.00 37.70 13.05
C THR A 217 -5.23 36.77 13.14
N THR A 218 -4.99 35.45 13.12
CA THR A 218 -6.00 34.44 13.44
C THR A 218 -5.82 33.88 14.86
N THR A 219 -4.84 34.39 15.59
CA THR A 219 -4.52 33.98 16.97
C THR A 219 -4.53 35.18 17.89
N PRO A 220 -5.69 35.77 18.20
CA PRO A 220 -5.77 36.95 19.08
C PRO A 220 -5.05 36.73 20.41
N TRP A 221 -5.02 35.52 20.92
CA TRP A 221 -4.36 35.16 22.15
C TRP A 221 -2.82 35.37 22.15
N THR A 222 -2.20 35.58 20.97
CA THR A 222 -0.77 35.93 20.93
C THR A 222 -0.49 37.43 21.07
N LEU A 223 -1.52 38.29 20.90
CA LEU A 223 -1.37 39.72 21.02
C LEU A 223 -0.88 40.22 22.40
N PRO A 224 -1.30 39.63 23.54
CA PRO A 224 -0.72 39.97 24.85
C PRO A 224 0.79 39.81 24.94
N ALA A 225 1.38 38.96 24.07
CA ALA A 225 2.83 38.69 24.00
C ALA A 225 3.52 39.42 22.83
N ASN A 226 2.86 40.34 22.16
CA ASN A 226 3.45 41.11 21.07
C ASN A 226 4.68 41.90 21.51
N MET A 227 5.75 41.88 20.71
CA MET A 227 6.99 42.61 20.96
C MET A 227 7.40 43.52 19.80
N ALA A 228 6.90 43.26 18.59
CA ALA A 228 7.25 44.01 17.39
C ALA A 228 6.17 43.88 16.30
N VAL A 229 6.31 44.68 15.26
CA VAL A 229 5.64 44.49 13.96
C VAL A 229 6.72 44.29 12.92
N ALA A 230 6.54 43.31 12.03
CA ALA A 230 7.45 43.08 10.91
C ALA A 230 6.84 43.52 9.58
N VAL A 231 7.70 44.09 8.72
CA VAL A 231 7.37 44.54 7.35
C VAL A 231 8.40 43.95 6.36
N HIS A 232 8.02 43.78 5.13
CA HIS A 232 8.96 43.33 4.09
C HIS A 232 9.76 44.51 3.54
N PRO A 233 11.08 44.41 3.40
CA PRO A 233 11.92 45.57 3.02
C PRO A 233 11.51 46.21 1.70
N SER A 234 11.12 45.44 0.69
CA SER A 234 10.88 45.86 -0.70
C SER A 234 9.41 46.09 -1.04
N LEU A 235 8.46 45.82 -0.11
CA LEU A 235 7.05 46.10 -0.37
C LEU A 235 6.76 47.58 -0.21
N GLU A 236 5.82 48.09 -1.03
CA GLU A 236 5.30 49.45 -0.87
C GLU A 236 4.21 49.47 0.21
N TYR A 237 4.36 50.36 1.19
CA TYR A 237 3.39 50.64 2.22
C TYR A 237 2.83 52.07 2.00
N VAL A 238 1.61 52.30 2.46
CA VAL A 238 0.95 53.60 2.34
C VAL A 238 0.41 54.02 3.68
N LYS A 239 0.50 55.34 3.93
CA LYS A 239 -0.27 56.02 4.98
C LYS A 239 -1.53 56.56 4.36
N ILE A 240 -2.65 56.13 4.83
CA ILE A 240 -3.96 56.43 4.30
C ILE A 240 -4.70 57.29 5.29
N LYS A 241 -5.16 58.44 4.84
CA LYS A 241 -6.11 59.25 5.58
C LYS A 241 -7.52 58.73 5.29
N ALA A 242 -8.21 58.25 6.27
CA ALA A 242 -9.55 57.67 6.13
C ALA A 242 -10.53 58.28 7.13
N LEU A 243 -11.81 58.34 6.72
CA LEU A 243 -12.89 58.86 7.57
C LEU A 243 -13.75 57.70 8.08
N LYS A 244 -13.87 57.62 9.39
CA LYS A 244 -14.76 56.69 10.08
C LYS A 244 -15.50 57.39 11.21
N ASP A 245 -16.83 57.33 11.27
CA ASP A 245 -17.68 57.91 12.31
C ASP A 245 -17.35 59.37 12.62
N ASP A 246 -17.21 60.20 11.57
CA ASP A 246 -16.84 61.62 11.59
C ASP A 246 -15.45 61.92 12.19
N ARG A 247 -14.58 60.90 12.33
CA ARG A 247 -13.17 61.03 12.78
C ARG A 247 -12.21 60.71 11.65
N ILE A 248 -11.13 61.46 11.59
CA ILE A 248 -10.03 61.18 10.65
C ILE A 248 -9.02 60.28 11.36
N GLU A 249 -8.74 59.13 10.73
CA GLU A 249 -7.70 58.21 11.12
C GLU A 249 -6.65 58.07 10.01
N TYR A 250 -5.41 57.79 10.37
CA TYR A 250 -4.32 57.53 9.46
C TYR A 250 -3.91 56.05 9.63
N LEU A 251 -3.97 55.25 8.54
CA LEU A 251 -3.72 53.83 8.56
C LEU A 251 -2.48 53.52 7.72
N ILE A 252 -1.53 52.72 8.28
CA ILE A 252 -0.32 52.29 7.62
C ILE A 252 -0.45 50.79 7.35
N LEU A 253 -0.39 50.41 6.06
CA LEU A 253 -0.44 49.01 5.59
C LEU A 253 0.10 48.89 4.17
N ALA A 254 0.26 47.67 3.66
CA ALA A 254 0.72 47.46 2.29
C ALA A 254 -0.22 48.04 1.25
N LYS A 255 0.33 48.77 0.28
CA LYS A 255 -0.42 49.51 -0.73
C LYS A 255 -1.41 48.62 -1.52
N GLU A 256 -0.98 47.43 -1.91
CA GLU A 256 -1.81 46.51 -2.69
C GLU A 256 -3.06 46.03 -1.94
N LEU A 257 -3.02 46.02 -0.61
CA LEU A 257 -4.07 45.50 0.26
C LEU A 257 -5.00 46.61 0.82
N ALA A 258 -4.67 47.89 0.57
CA ALA A 258 -5.33 49.05 1.15
C ALA A 258 -6.85 49.03 0.92
N GLU A 259 -7.29 48.87 -0.31
CA GLU A 259 -8.71 48.89 -0.65
C GLU A 259 -9.51 47.78 0.05
N SER A 260 -8.95 46.57 0.05
CA SER A 260 -9.61 45.42 0.67
C SER A 260 -9.71 45.51 2.20
N VAL A 261 -8.68 46.02 2.86
CA VAL A 261 -8.65 46.19 4.31
C VAL A 261 -9.58 47.32 4.74
N LEU A 262 -9.59 48.45 4.00
CA LEU A 262 -10.48 49.59 4.27
C LEU A 262 -11.95 49.20 4.08
N ALA A 263 -12.25 48.40 3.07
CA ALA A 263 -13.60 47.86 2.85
C ALA A 263 -14.07 47.02 4.05
N LYS A 264 -13.20 46.19 4.61
CA LYS A 264 -13.51 45.39 5.82
C LYS A 264 -13.75 46.25 7.05
N GLY A 265 -13.03 47.35 7.18
CA GLY A 265 -13.21 48.33 8.27
C GLY A 265 -14.35 49.28 8.07
N ASP A 266 -15.14 49.19 6.98
CA ASP A 266 -16.25 50.09 6.58
C ASP A 266 -15.81 51.56 6.36
N TYR A 267 -14.57 51.79 5.90
CA TYR A 267 -14.08 53.11 5.53
C TYR A 267 -14.53 53.44 4.10
N LYS A 268 -15.42 54.49 3.98
CA LYS A 268 -16.03 54.85 2.70
C LYS A 268 -15.27 55.95 1.96
N LEU A 269 -14.56 56.79 2.70
CA LEU A 269 -13.79 57.91 2.17
C LEU A 269 -12.35 57.81 2.66
N TRP A 270 -11.43 57.74 1.73
CA TRP A 270 -10.01 57.67 2.05
C TRP A 270 -9.12 58.20 0.90
N GLU A 271 -7.91 58.60 1.26
CA GLU A 271 -6.88 59.06 0.32
C GLU A 271 -5.49 58.65 0.82
N ILE A 272 -4.60 58.23 -0.11
CA ILE A 272 -3.20 57.97 0.21
C ILE A 272 -2.51 59.33 0.39
N VAL A 273 -1.88 59.52 1.54
CA VAL A 273 -1.17 60.79 1.89
C VAL A 273 0.35 60.62 1.80
N GLU A 274 0.88 59.42 2.07
CA GLU A 274 2.32 59.11 2.00
C GLU A 274 2.51 57.68 1.50
N THR A 275 3.64 57.43 0.86
CA THR A 275 4.07 56.10 0.41
C THR A 275 5.49 55.81 0.90
N TYR A 276 5.73 54.61 1.36
CA TYR A 276 7.01 54.13 1.92
C TYR A 276 7.43 52.82 1.29
N LEU A 277 8.73 52.54 1.27
CA LEU A 277 9.21 51.19 1.26
C LEU A 277 9.22 50.63 2.68
N GLY A 278 9.15 49.30 2.85
CA GLY A 278 9.18 48.76 4.20
C GLY A 278 10.42 49.16 4.99
N GLU A 279 11.57 49.34 4.33
CA GLU A 279 12.81 49.81 4.97
C GLU A 279 12.70 51.21 5.55
N ASP A 280 11.81 52.07 5.02
CA ASP A 280 11.56 53.41 5.54
C ASP A 280 10.75 53.37 6.84
N LEU A 281 10.04 52.30 7.12
CA LEU A 281 9.23 52.13 8.32
C LEU A 281 10.01 51.59 9.52
N VAL A 282 11.26 51.18 9.31
CA VAL A 282 12.09 50.58 10.38
C VAL A 282 12.29 51.56 11.52
N GLY A 283 12.03 51.01 12.74
CA GLY A 283 12.17 51.80 13.96
C GLY A 283 10.99 52.71 14.28
N LEU A 284 9.92 52.74 13.44
CA LEU A 284 8.66 53.42 13.78
C LEU A 284 8.11 52.76 15.08
N GLU A 285 7.99 53.58 16.14
CA GLU A 285 7.51 53.12 17.44
C GLU A 285 5.97 53.18 17.49
N TYR A 286 5.41 52.19 18.19
CA TYR A 286 3.98 52.14 18.48
C TYR A 286 3.73 51.83 19.98
N GLU A 287 2.52 52.16 20.43
CA GLU A 287 2.04 51.79 21.75
C GLU A 287 1.39 50.42 21.67
N HIS A 288 1.75 49.50 22.56
CA HIS A 288 1.14 48.20 22.59
C HIS A 288 -0.35 48.27 22.84
N PRO A 289 -1.24 47.70 21.96
CA PRO A 289 -2.68 47.90 22.02
C PRO A 289 -3.33 47.44 23.33
N LEU A 290 -2.73 46.43 23.98
CA LEU A 290 -3.20 45.85 25.25
C LEU A 290 -2.27 46.18 26.43
N SER A 291 -1.55 47.32 26.40
CA SER A 291 -0.59 47.67 27.47
C SER A 291 -1.25 47.98 28.83
N ASP A 292 -2.55 48.28 28.87
CA ASP A 292 -3.28 48.47 30.12
C ASP A 292 -3.74 47.15 30.73
N GLU A 293 -4.12 46.17 29.87
CA GLU A 293 -4.52 44.84 30.23
C GLU A 293 -3.30 43.98 30.63
N VAL A 294 -2.14 44.22 29.99
CA VAL A 294 -0.87 43.55 30.26
C VAL A 294 0.19 44.59 30.63
N PRO A 295 0.24 45.06 31.89
CA PRO A 295 1.10 46.21 32.29
C PRO A 295 2.59 45.98 32.06
N LEU A 296 3.05 44.72 31.97
CA LEU A 296 4.45 44.37 31.65
C LEU A 296 4.87 44.92 30.27
N GLN A 297 3.94 45.07 29.32
CA GLN A 297 4.22 45.57 27.99
C GLN A 297 4.74 47.03 28.01
N LYS A 298 4.40 47.78 29.03
CA LYS A 298 4.92 49.17 29.21
C LYS A 298 6.41 49.26 29.51
N LYS A 299 7.06 48.10 29.79
CA LYS A 299 8.51 48.07 30.12
C LYS A 299 9.37 47.99 28.86
N TRP A 300 8.80 47.54 27.74
CA TRP A 300 9.54 47.29 26.51
C TRP A 300 9.28 48.33 25.44
N ARG A 301 10.23 48.45 24.53
CA ARG A 301 10.10 49.27 23.33
C ARG A 301 9.44 48.46 22.23
N HIS A 302 8.38 48.96 21.67
CA HIS A 302 7.67 48.34 20.55
C HIS A 302 7.96 49.15 19.30
N ALA A 303 8.47 48.49 18.22
CA ALA A 303 8.83 49.15 16.96
C ALA A 303 8.67 48.20 15.78
N VAL A 304 8.76 48.77 14.57
CA VAL A 304 8.75 48.07 13.29
C VAL A 304 10.14 47.56 12.95
N TYR A 305 10.23 46.30 12.47
CA TYR A 305 11.45 45.62 12.02
C TYR A 305 11.26 45.01 10.64
N ILE A 306 12.37 44.68 9.97
CA ILE A 306 12.36 44.02 8.67
C ILE A 306 12.36 42.49 8.85
N ALA A 307 11.52 41.82 8.07
CA ALA A 307 11.57 40.39 7.92
C ALA A 307 11.21 39.95 6.50
N ASP A 308 12.08 39.12 5.90
CA ASP A 308 11.91 38.63 4.52
C ASP A 308 10.73 37.62 4.39
N PHE A 309 10.25 37.06 5.48
CA PHE A 309 9.09 36.15 5.47
C PHE A 309 7.72 36.88 5.37
N VAL A 310 7.69 38.19 5.51
CA VAL A 310 6.45 38.95 5.35
C VAL A 310 6.03 38.99 3.88
N THR A 311 4.79 38.67 3.60
CA THR A 311 4.20 38.64 2.26
C THR A 311 3.17 39.74 2.08
N ALA A 312 2.81 40.07 0.83
CA ALA A 312 1.69 40.99 0.51
C ALA A 312 0.34 40.27 0.70
N GLU A 313 0.07 39.83 1.92
CA GLU A 313 -1.18 39.18 2.33
C GLU A 313 -1.79 39.91 3.52
N ASN A 314 -3.11 39.88 3.60
CA ASN A 314 -3.93 40.49 4.67
C ASN A 314 -3.68 42.00 4.86
N THR A 315 -2.60 42.38 5.53
CA THR A 315 -2.23 43.80 5.72
C THR A 315 -0.81 44.13 5.27
N GLY A 316 0.02 43.09 5.00
CA GLY A 316 1.47 43.25 4.76
C GLY A 316 2.27 43.64 6.01
N CYS A 317 1.62 43.77 7.17
CA CYS A 317 2.24 44.03 8.46
C CYS A 317 1.95 42.84 9.39
N VAL A 318 2.99 42.16 9.88
CA VAL A 318 2.87 40.96 10.71
C VAL A 318 3.21 41.31 12.16
N HIS A 319 2.30 41.02 13.08
CA HIS A 319 2.60 41.14 14.50
C HIS A 319 3.56 40.06 14.94
N ILE A 320 4.54 40.38 15.76
CA ILE A 320 5.61 39.49 16.19
C ILE A 320 5.48 39.23 17.70
N ALA A 321 5.29 37.92 18.03
CA ALA A 321 5.29 37.43 19.39
C ALA A 321 6.37 36.36 19.55
N PRO A 322 7.61 36.71 19.90
CA PRO A 322 8.79 35.81 19.93
C PRO A 322 8.63 34.61 20.85
N GLY A 323 7.69 34.64 21.80
CA GLY A 323 7.34 33.51 22.66
C GLY A 323 6.41 32.46 22.03
N HIS A 324 5.74 32.79 20.89
CA HIS A 324 4.61 32.04 20.34
C HIS A 324 4.65 31.83 18.80
N GLY A 325 5.70 32.24 18.11
CA GLY A 325 5.92 31.96 16.69
C GLY A 325 7.36 31.59 16.44
N LEU A 326 7.64 30.66 15.50
CA LEU A 326 9.01 30.23 15.25
C LEU A 326 9.80 31.32 14.51
N GLU A 327 9.23 31.87 13.45
CA GLU A 327 9.82 32.97 12.68
C GLU A 327 9.94 34.22 13.57
N ASP A 328 8.95 34.45 14.43
CA ASP A 328 8.94 35.54 15.42
C ASP A 328 10.08 35.37 16.42
N TYR A 329 10.33 34.13 16.88
CA TYR A 329 11.44 33.79 17.77
C TYR A 329 12.80 34.06 17.10
N GLU A 330 12.97 33.61 15.84
CA GLU A 330 14.21 33.83 15.09
C GLU A 330 14.49 35.34 14.91
N LEU A 331 13.46 36.11 14.53
CA LEU A 331 13.54 37.57 14.42
C LEU A 331 13.85 38.19 15.80
N GLY A 332 13.17 37.72 16.84
CA GLY A 332 13.39 38.22 18.22
C GLY A 332 14.80 38.02 18.71
N VAL A 333 15.39 36.85 18.47
CA VAL A 333 16.81 36.56 18.81
C VAL A 333 17.75 37.43 17.98
N LYS A 334 17.50 37.59 16.68
CA LYS A 334 18.32 38.40 15.76
C LYS A 334 18.36 39.88 16.19
N GLU A 335 17.20 40.45 16.53
CA GLU A 335 17.00 41.86 16.85
C GLU A 335 17.12 42.13 18.36
N GLY A 336 17.38 41.11 19.20
CA GLY A 336 17.53 41.23 20.63
C GLY A 336 16.24 41.61 21.38
N LEU A 337 15.09 41.19 20.86
CA LEU A 337 13.80 41.37 21.52
C LEU A 337 13.64 40.43 22.70
N GLU A 338 12.83 40.80 23.68
CA GLU A 338 12.46 39.92 24.79
C GLU A 338 11.63 38.71 24.24
N ILE A 339 12.01 37.52 24.69
CA ILE A 339 11.26 36.30 24.39
C ILE A 339 10.17 36.10 25.45
N PHE A 340 9.16 36.97 25.40
CA PHE A 340 8.08 37.01 26.37
C PHE A 340 7.07 35.87 26.10
N ASN A 341 6.86 35.05 27.12
CA ASN A 341 5.92 33.94 27.09
C ASN A 341 5.09 33.90 28.38
N PRO A 342 3.92 34.56 28.41
CA PRO A 342 3.06 34.62 29.58
C PRO A 342 2.12 33.39 29.71
N VAL A 343 2.40 32.27 29.05
CA VAL A 343 1.52 31.09 29.01
C VAL A 343 2.22 29.88 29.63
N ASP A 344 1.55 29.20 30.56
CA ASP A 344 2.06 27.99 31.23
C ASP A 344 1.95 26.71 30.37
N ASP A 345 2.35 25.57 30.93
CA ASP A 345 2.36 24.26 30.25
C ASP A 345 0.95 23.78 29.83
N ARG A 346 -0.09 24.27 30.47
CA ARG A 346 -1.50 23.94 30.19
C ARG A 346 -2.12 24.84 29.12
N GLY A 347 -1.36 25.81 28.59
CA GLY A 347 -1.89 26.83 27.70
C GLY A 347 -2.71 27.89 28.44
N VAL A 348 -2.46 28.12 29.71
CA VAL A 348 -3.15 29.07 30.55
C VAL A 348 -2.24 30.27 30.82
N TYR A 349 -2.77 31.48 30.72
CA TYR A 349 -2.03 32.70 31.08
C TYR A 349 -1.61 32.70 32.53
N THR A 350 -0.32 32.96 32.76
CA THR A 350 0.24 33.22 34.09
C THR A 350 -0.10 34.65 34.57
N GLU A 351 0.31 35.02 35.77
CA GLU A 351 0.20 36.39 36.29
C GLU A 351 0.82 37.42 35.35
N GLU A 352 1.82 37.03 34.55
CA GLU A 352 2.44 37.90 33.54
C GLU A 352 1.51 38.30 32.41
N GLY A 353 0.45 37.52 32.16
CA GLY A 353 -0.61 37.82 31.22
C GLY A 353 -1.58 38.90 31.66
N GLY A 354 -1.38 39.48 32.85
CA GLY A 354 -2.16 40.59 33.36
C GLY A 354 -3.65 40.26 33.52
N LYS A 355 -4.55 41.03 32.89
CA LYS A 355 -5.99 40.82 32.95
C LYS A 355 -6.42 39.37 32.58
N TYR A 356 -5.68 38.74 31.65
CA TYR A 356 -6.01 37.40 31.12
C TYR A 356 -5.52 36.27 31.99
N ALA A 357 -4.80 36.54 33.10
CA ALA A 357 -4.26 35.52 34.00
C ALA A 357 -5.33 34.49 34.43
N GLY A 358 -4.98 33.20 34.34
CA GLY A 358 -5.86 32.07 34.66
C GLY A 358 -6.80 31.63 33.53
N MET A 359 -6.86 32.35 32.40
CA MET A 359 -7.66 31.94 31.23
C MET A 359 -6.88 31.02 30.33
N PHE A 360 -7.56 30.02 29.73
CA PHE A 360 -6.99 29.25 28.65
C PHE A 360 -6.87 30.12 27.40
N VAL A 361 -5.78 30.00 26.65
CA VAL A 361 -5.46 30.93 25.55
C VAL A 361 -6.54 31.03 24.48
N LYS A 362 -7.20 29.94 24.06
CA LYS A 362 -8.30 30.03 23.08
C LYS A 362 -9.56 30.66 23.66
N ASP A 363 -9.83 30.45 24.96
CA ASP A 363 -10.97 31.09 25.66
C ASP A 363 -10.75 32.61 25.86
N ALA A 364 -9.50 33.02 25.92
CA ALA A 364 -9.15 34.45 26.06
C ALA A 364 -9.34 35.23 24.74
N ASN A 365 -9.51 34.58 23.59
CA ASN A 365 -9.71 35.27 22.32
C ASN A 365 -10.87 36.23 22.37
N ASP A 366 -12.02 35.81 22.88
CA ASP A 366 -13.24 36.64 22.93
C ASP A 366 -13.03 37.89 23.83
N GLU A 367 -12.37 37.71 24.96
CA GLU A 367 -12.08 38.80 25.90
C GLU A 367 -11.08 39.81 25.31
N ILE A 368 -10.06 39.30 24.59
CA ILE A 368 -9.07 40.17 23.91
C ILE A 368 -9.73 40.97 22.79
N ILE A 369 -10.59 40.32 21.98
CA ILE A 369 -11.34 40.96 20.91
C ILE A 369 -12.26 42.07 21.47
N GLU A 370 -12.96 41.77 22.57
CA GLU A 370 -13.82 42.74 23.25
C GLU A 370 -13.03 43.94 23.80
N ASP A 371 -11.83 43.73 24.37
CA ASP A 371 -10.98 44.83 24.85
C ASP A 371 -10.47 45.69 23.70
N LEU A 372 -10.07 45.08 22.57
CA LEU A 372 -9.71 45.84 21.37
C LEU A 372 -10.88 46.65 20.80
N TYR A 373 -12.08 46.10 20.82
CA TYR A 373 -13.30 46.75 20.38
C TYR A 373 -13.60 47.96 21.27
N ARG A 374 -13.58 47.80 22.60
CA ARG A 374 -13.81 48.91 23.56
C ARG A 374 -12.82 50.04 23.43
N LYS A 375 -11.57 49.71 23.05
CA LYS A 375 -10.51 50.70 22.79
C LYS A 375 -10.59 51.30 21.38
N GLU A 376 -11.58 50.95 20.56
CA GLU A 376 -11.69 51.36 19.15
C GLU A 376 -10.46 50.94 18.31
N LEU A 377 -9.72 49.90 18.76
CA LEU A 377 -8.52 49.35 18.09
C LEU A 377 -8.82 48.14 17.18
N LEU A 378 -10.00 47.55 17.28
CA LEU A 378 -10.45 46.52 16.36
C LEU A 378 -10.96 47.18 15.06
N LEU A 379 -10.29 46.91 13.95
CA LEU A 379 -10.70 47.44 12.66
C LEU A 379 -11.81 46.58 12.02
N ALA A 380 -11.62 45.26 12.01
CA ALA A 380 -12.59 44.29 11.50
C ALA A 380 -12.41 42.95 12.19
N GLU A 381 -13.49 42.17 12.24
CA GLU A 381 -13.52 40.79 12.72
C GLU A 381 -14.27 39.93 11.72
N GLU A 382 -13.72 38.77 11.41
CA GLU A 382 -14.29 37.75 10.54
C GLU A 382 -14.05 36.36 11.17
N LYS A 383 -14.71 35.33 10.66
CA LYS A 383 -14.38 33.95 10.96
C LYS A 383 -13.80 33.32 9.72
N ILE A 384 -12.73 32.54 9.88
CA ILE A 384 -12.12 31.83 8.79
C ILE A 384 -12.00 30.34 9.13
N VAL A 385 -12.12 29.51 8.10
CA VAL A 385 -11.80 28.09 8.18
C VAL A 385 -10.42 27.88 7.57
N HIS A 386 -9.51 27.37 8.36
CA HIS A 386 -8.13 27.17 7.92
C HIS A 386 -7.53 25.88 8.52
N ARG A 387 -6.42 25.45 7.91
CA ARG A 387 -5.70 24.27 8.39
C ARG A 387 -4.97 24.60 9.70
N TYR A 388 -5.32 23.90 10.78
CA TYR A 388 -4.73 24.09 12.12
C TYR A 388 -4.07 22.80 12.63
N GLY A 389 -2.98 22.94 13.39
CA GLY A 389 -2.24 21.82 13.93
C GLY A 389 -2.91 21.23 15.17
N HIS A 390 -2.97 19.91 15.24
CA HIS A 390 -3.53 19.15 16.36
C HIS A 390 -2.57 18.07 16.81
N CYS A 391 -2.59 17.76 18.10
CA CYS A 391 -1.82 16.65 18.64
C CYS A 391 -2.28 15.32 18.04
N TRP A 392 -1.36 14.57 17.46
CA TRP A 392 -1.64 13.31 16.78
C TRP A 392 -2.34 12.24 17.66
N ARG A 393 -2.24 12.34 18.99
CA ARG A 393 -2.79 11.35 19.94
C ARG A 393 -4.05 11.81 20.65
N CYS A 394 -4.00 12.95 21.34
CA CYS A 394 -5.17 13.45 22.06
C CYS A 394 -6.13 14.27 21.20
N LYS A 395 -5.71 14.65 19.98
CA LYS A 395 -6.49 15.43 19.00
C LYS A 395 -6.80 16.87 19.43
N SER A 396 -6.24 17.35 20.53
CA SER A 396 -6.38 18.74 20.97
C SER A 396 -5.57 19.68 20.07
N PRO A 397 -6.06 20.90 19.81
CA PRO A 397 -5.30 21.92 19.10
C PRO A 397 -3.98 22.20 19.84
N ILE A 398 -2.93 22.38 19.06
CA ILE A 398 -1.60 22.72 19.60
C ILE A 398 -1.47 24.24 19.75
N ILE A 399 -0.47 24.65 20.54
CA ILE A 399 0.01 26.03 20.59
C ILE A 399 1.50 26.06 20.28
N TYR A 400 2.00 27.21 19.84
CA TYR A 400 3.43 27.47 19.78
C TYR A 400 3.88 28.12 21.10
N ARG A 401 4.91 27.58 21.73
CA ARG A 401 5.35 28.05 23.05
C ARG A 401 6.87 27.95 23.18
N SER A 402 7.50 29.03 23.65
CA SER A 402 8.92 29.01 23.97
C SER A 402 9.17 28.29 25.30
N THR A 403 10.00 27.27 25.28
CA THR A 403 10.36 26.48 26.44
C THR A 403 11.78 25.92 26.33
N GLU A 404 12.41 25.61 27.45
CA GLU A 404 13.70 24.93 27.43
C GLU A 404 13.55 23.46 27.07
N GLN A 405 14.23 23.05 26.02
CA GLN A 405 14.19 21.68 25.51
C GLN A 405 15.57 21.18 25.12
N TRP A 406 15.70 19.86 24.94
CA TRP A 406 16.91 19.22 24.47
C TRP A 406 16.81 19.00 22.97
N PHE A 407 17.84 19.41 22.23
CA PHE A 407 17.90 19.33 20.78
C PHE A 407 19.11 18.56 20.30
N LEU A 408 18.92 17.77 19.23
CA LEU A 408 19.98 17.26 18.39
C LEU A 408 20.17 18.20 17.18
N LYS A 409 21.39 18.67 16.95
CA LYS A 409 21.75 19.64 15.90
C LYS A 409 21.76 18.98 14.52
N ILE A 410 20.61 18.52 14.06
CA ILE A 410 20.43 17.91 12.73
C ILE A 410 20.79 18.86 11.61
N SER A 411 20.56 20.16 11.80
CA SER A 411 20.93 21.21 10.83
C SER A 411 22.41 21.16 10.41
N LYS A 412 23.30 20.71 11.30
CA LYS A 412 24.73 20.53 11.00
C LYS A 412 25.05 19.26 10.21
N LEU A 413 24.14 18.32 10.14
CA LEU A 413 24.33 17.00 9.53
C LEU A 413 23.66 16.85 8.17
N LYS A 414 22.88 17.83 7.74
CA LYS A 414 22.05 17.77 6.50
C LYS A 414 22.85 17.32 5.28
N THR A 415 24.00 17.94 5.02
CA THR A 415 24.83 17.61 3.86
C THR A 415 25.23 16.14 3.86
N LEU A 416 25.69 15.63 4.99
CA LEU A 416 26.06 14.22 5.13
C LEU A 416 24.84 13.29 5.00
N MET A 417 23.70 13.68 5.60
CA MET A 417 22.46 12.90 5.47
C MET A 417 22.01 12.81 4.01
N LEU A 418 22.09 13.90 3.24
CA LEU A 418 21.73 13.92 1.82
C LEU A 418 22.66 13.04 0.99
N GLU A 419 23.97 13.05 1.27
CA GLU A 419 24.94 12.16 0.63
C GLU A 419 24.68 10.68 0.94
N GLU A 420 24.30 10.37 2.17
CA GLU A 420 23.97 9.00 2.57
C GLU A 420 22.67 8.50 1.96
N ILE A 421 21.65 9.37 1.75
CA ILE A 421 20.40 9.01 1.04
C ILE A 421 20.68 8.53 -0.39
N ASP A 422 21.67 9.12 -1.08
CA ASP A 422 22.06 8.72 -2.44
C ASP A 422 22.70 7.33 -2.53
N LYS A 423 23.21 6.81 -1.41
CA LYS A 423 23.81 5.48 -1.36
C LYS A 423 22.77 4.38 -1.11
N VAL A 424 21.57 4.76 -0.70
CA VAL A 424 20.47 3.83 -0.39
C VAL A 424 19.67 3.52 -1.65
N ARG A 425 19.36 2.24 -1.85
CA ARG A 425 18.42 1.81 -2.89
C ARG A 425 16.99 2.05 -2.45
N TRP A 426 16.34 3.02 -3.05
CA TRP A 426 14.93 3.33 -2.79
C TRP A 426 13.99 2.63 -3.79
N VAL A 427 12.92 2.05 -3.29
CA VAL A 427 11.86 1.45 -4.10
C VAL A 427 10.51 2.01 -3.65
N PRO A 428 9.88 2.88 -4.45
CA PRO A 428 10.35 3.41 -5.74
C PRO A 428 11.47 4.46 -5.57
N GLU A 429 12.23 4.71 -6.62
CA GLU A 429 13.38 5.62 -6.61
C GLU A 429 13.01 7.05 -6.15
N TRP A 430 11.87 7.57 -6.59
CA TRP A 430 11.43 8.92 -6.24
C TRP A 430 11.18 9.12 -4.73
N ALA A 431 10.98 8.04 -3.96
CA ALA A 431 10.80 8.12 -2.52
C ALA A 431 12.04 8.72 -1.83
N GLY A 432 13.24 8.34 -2.28
CA GLY A 432 14.50 8.90 -1.79
C GLY A 432 14.90 10.17 -2.50
N SER A 433 14.94 10.14 -3.86
CA SER A 433 15.50 11.22 -4.69
C SER A 433 14.72 12.53 -4.64
N ALA A 434 13.42 12.48 -4.40
CA ALA A 434 12.57 13.66 -4.31
C ALA A 434 12.01 13.84 -2.90
N ARG A 435 11.12 12.97 -2.46
CA ARG A 435 10.34 13.14 -1.23
C ARG A 435 11.19 13.20 0.03
N PHE A 436 12.10 12.26 0.21
CA PHE A 436 12.89 12.20 1.44
C PHE A 436 14.00 13.26 1.47
N LYS A 437 14.65 13.52 0.32
CA LYS A 437 15.63 14.61 0.21
C LYS A 437 15.03 15.98 0.45
N ASP A 438 13.82 16.24 -0.07
CA ASP A 438 13.12 17.49 0.20
C ASP A 438 12.90 17.68 1.71
N TRP A 439 12.41 16.66 2.40
CA TRP A 439 12.24 16.69 3.84
C TRP A 439 13.54 16.96 4.59
N VAL A 440 14.62 16.21 4.29
CA VAL A 440 15.92 16.36 4.97
C VAL A 440 16.54 17.72 4.68
N SER A 441 16.40 18.26 3.48
CA SER A 441 16.90 19.60 3.11
C SER A 441 16.29 20.70 3.98
N ASN A 442 15.03 20.54 4.36
CA ASN A 442 14.27 21.50 5.17
C ASN A 442 14.25 21.14 6.67
N ALA A 443 14.90 20.03 7.08
CA ALA A 443 14.89 19.57 8.47
C ALA A 443 15.50 20.61 9.41
N LYS A 444 14.86 20.79 10.57
CA LYS A 444 15.31 21.64 11.69
C LYS A 444 16.03 20.78 12.71
N ASP A 445 16.60 21.43 13.74
CA ASP A 445 17.14 20.71 14.90
C ASP A 445 16.02 19.92 15.57
N TRP A 446 16.33 18.69 15.95
CA TRP A 446 15.35 17.74 16.46
C TRP A 446 15.16 17.90 17.96
N CYS A 447 13.97 18.31 18.40
CA CYS A 447 13.57 18.37 19.80
C CYS A 447 13.31 16.95 20.33
N ILE A 448 14.20 16.42 21.15
CA ILE A 448 14.14 15.02 21.62
C ILE A 448 13.53 14.86 23.01
N SER A 449 13.25 15.92 23.75
CA SER A 449 12.71 15.85 25.11
C SER A 449 11.19 15.91 25.14
N ARG A 450 10.58 15.08 25.99
CA ARG A 450 9.14 15.06 26.27
C ARG A 450 8.89 15.13 27.76
N GLN A 451 8.00 16.00 28.18
CA GLN A 451 7.63 16.22 29.58
C GLN A 451 6.57 15.21 30.03
N ARG A 452 6.89 13.92 29.84
CA ARG A 452 6.00 12.79 30.12
C ARG A 452 6.66 11.76 31.06
N TYR A 453 5.97 10.66 31.32
CA TYR A 453 6.39 9.67 32.34
C TYR A 453 6.79 8.33 31.75
N TRP A 454 6.09 7.85 30.67
CA TRP A 454 6.31 6.57 30.03
C TRP A 454 7.14 6.73 28.77
N GLY A 455 8.43 6.42 28.82
CA GLY A 455 9.38 6.51 27.71
C GLY A 455 10.78 6.19 28.18
N ILE A 456 11.73 6.10 27.27
CA ILE A 456 13.16 5.99 27.64
C ILE A 456 13.58 7.31 28.28
N PRO A 457 14.05 7.31 29.54
CA PRO A 457 14.48 8.53 30.23
C PRO A 457 15.74 9.12 29.60
N LEU A 458 15.80 10.44 29.49
CA LEU A 458 17.05 11.11 29.09
C LEU A 458 18.18 10.80 30.08
N PRO A 459 19.34 10.30 29.63
CA PRO A 459 20.43 9.90 30.48
C PRO A 459 21.30 11.10 30.90
N ILE A 460 20.69 12.18 31.38
CA ILE A 460 21.36 13.45 31.66
C ILE A 460 21.15 13.82 33.13
N TRP A 461 22.25 13.97 33.87
CA TRP A 461 22.27 14.42 35.24
C TRP A 461 22.93 15.80 35.33
N ILE A 462 22.32 16.71 36.08
CA ILE A 462 22.80 18.08 36.26
C ILE A 462 23.06 18.32 37.73
N CYS A 463 24.23 18.90 38.03
CA CYS A 463 24.58 19.27 39.37
C CYS A 463 23.75 20.47 39.87
N GLU A 464 23.05 20.31 40.98
CA GLU A 464 22.22 21.36 41.56
C GLU A 464 23.05 22.57 42.06
N LYS A 465 24.34 22.35 42.33
CA LYS A 465 25.21 23.41 42.88
C LYS A 465 25.95 24.22 41.82
N CYS A 466 26.49 23.61 40.82
CA CYS A 466 27.31 24.28 39.81
C CYS A 466 26.82 24.17 38.37
N GLY A 467 25.72 23.44 38.11
CA GLY A 467 25.16 23.25 36.76
C GLY A 467 25.94 22.29 35.88
N GLU A 468 27.02 21.63 36.40
CA GLU A 468 27.80 20.65 35.63
C GLU A 468 26.89 19.52 35.14
N MET A 469 27.05 19.14 33.88
CA MET A 469 26.25 18.10 33.25
C MET A 469 27.05 16.80 33.09
N LYS A 470 26.45 15.67 33.44
CA LYS A 470 26.92 14.32 33.15
C LYS A 470 25.91 13.62 32.22
N VAL A 471 26.35 13.19 31.04
CA VAL A 471 25.58 12.35 30.14
C VAL A 471 26.06 10.91 30.31
N VAL A 472 25.17 10.00 30.68
CA VAL A 472 25.45 8.57 30.88
C VAL A 472 25.27 7.86 29.54
N GLY A 473 26.27 7.08 29.12
CA GLY A 473 26.23 6.38 27.83
C GLY A 473 26.03 4.88 27.95
N SER A 474 26.08 4.35 29.17
CA SER A 474 25.82 2.91 29.38
C SER A 474 25.08 2.67 30.70
N ILE A 475 24.16 1.67 30.64
CA ILE A 475 23.48 1.21 31.87
C ILE A 475 24.49 0.73 32.93
N ASN A 476 25.69 0.27 32.52
CA ASN A 476 26.75 -0.15 33.42
C ASN A 476 27.40 1.01 34.22
N GLU A 477 27.17 2.26 33.83
CA GLU A 477 27.63 3.44 34.59
C GLU A 477 26.67 3.80 35.74
N VAL A 478 25.48 3.21 35.78
CA VAL A 478 24.47 3.48 36.81
C VAL A 478 24.78 2.61 38.03
N PRO A 479 24.92 3.20 39.25
CA PRO A 479 25.15 2.44 40.46
C PRO A 479 23.87 1.69 40.91
N TRP A 480 23.62 0.52 40.39
CA TRP A 480 22.43 -0.27 40.67
C TRP A 480 22.75 -1.73 40.98
N GLU A 481 22.04 -2.32 41.94
CA GLU A 481 22.36 -3.66 42.52
C GLU A 481 21.52 -4.77 41.92
N SER A 482 20.86 -4.89 40.94
CA SER A 482 20.03 -5.92 40.29
C SER A 482 18.58 -5.51 39.99
N ASP A 483 18.00 -6.13 38.98
CA ASP A 483 16.66 -5.85 38.46
C ASP A 483 16.43 -4.38 38.03
N LEU A 484 17.32 -3.90 37.18
CA LEU A 484 17.35 -2.52 36.71
C LEU A 484 16.13 -2.17 35.83
N ASP A 485 15.12 -1.55 36.45
CA ASP A 485 14.05 -0.86 35.71
C ASP A 485 14.48 0.60 35.45
N LEU A 486 14.86 0.91 34.22
CA LEU A 486 15.30 2.24 33.80
C LEU A 486 14.18 3.27 33.68
N HIS A 487 12.92 2.87 33.83
CA HIS A 487 11.80 3.79 33.73
C HIS A 487 11.65 4.71 34.94
N ARG A 488 11.00 5.84 34.71
CA ARG A 488 10.54 6.72 35.78
C ARG A 488 9.47 6.01 36.65
N PRO A 489 9.39 6.28 37.96
CA PRO A 489 10.25 7.21 38.74
C PRO A 489 11.53 6.58 39.22
N LYS A 490 11.77 5.26 39.05
CA LYS A 490 12.90 4.55 39.64
C LYS A 490 14.26 5.14 39.24
N ILE A 491 14.48 5.41 37.95
CA ILE A 491 15.74 5.98 37.47
C ILE A 491 15.98 7.39 38.03
N ASP A 492 14.95 8.12 38.42
CA ASP A 492 15.06 9.46 39.00
C ASP A 492 15.69 9.44 40.41
N GLU A 493 15.69 8.30 41.09
CA GLU A 493 16.31 8.09 42.41
C GLU A 493 17.86 8.01 42.37
N VAL A 494 18.40 7.80 41.16
CA VAL A 494 19.84 7.70 40.95
C VAL A 494 20.46 9.08 41.01
N VAL A 495 21.39 9.26 41.99
CA VAL A 495 22.11 10.51 42.21
C VAL A 495 23.62 10.25 42.07
N PHE A 496 24.27 11.06 41.25
CA PHE A 496 25.73 11.08 41.14
C PHE A 496 26.32 12.20 41.97
N LYS A 497 27.56 12.07 42.40
CA LYS A 497 28.30 13.14 43.07
C LYS A 497 29.11 13.95 42.05
N CYS A 498 28.94 15.24 42.05
CA CYS A 498 29.72 16.17 41.24
C CYS A 498 31.09 16.41 41.84
N LYS A 499 32.07 16.79 41.03
CA LYS A 499 33.39 17.21 41.47
C LYS A 499 33.37 18.40 42.45
N CYS A 500 32.35 19.25 42.37
CA CYS A 500 32.13 20.37 43.30
C CYS A 500 31.54 19.94 44.65
N GLY A 501 31.29 18.63 44.87
CA GLY A 501 30.66 18.07 46.07
C GLY A 501 29.11 18.21 46.09
N GLY A 502 28.51 18.76 45.05
CA GLY A 502 27.04 18.82 44.91
C GLY A 502 26.45 17.50 44.38
N ASP A 503 25.16 17.32 44.60
CA ASP A 503 24.42 16.20 44.02
C ASP A 503 24.00 16.50 42.57
N MET A 504 24.12 15.48 41.71
CA MET A 504 23.66 15.54 40.32
C MET A 504 22.36 14.74 40.21
N LYS A 505 21.27 15.42 39.83
CA LYS A 505 19.98 14.83 39.65
C LYS A 505 19.67 14.70 38.16
N ARG A 506 18.92 13.67 37.81
CA ARG A 506 18.50 13.43 36.42
C ARG A 506 17.46 14.49 36.01
N VAL A 507 17.53 14.93 34.75
CA VAL A 507 16.45 15.74 34.13
C VAL A 507 15.18 14.92 34.04
N PRO A 508 13.98 15.51 34.32
CA PRO A 508 12.74 14.71 34.41
C PRO A 508 12.19 14.25 33.08
N ASP A 509 12.79 14.65 31.97
CA ASP A 509 12.28 14.35 30.64
C ASP A 509 12.51 12.89 30.21
N VAL A 510 11.68 12.42 29.30
CA VAL A 510 11.85 11.19 28.51
C VAL A 510 12.10 11.55 27.05
N PHE A 511 12.58 10.60 26.26
CA PHE A 511 12.79 10.82 24.83
C PHE A 511 11.48 10.96 24.04
N ASP A 512 11.60 11.64 22.92
CA ASP A 512 10.70 11.50 21.78
C ASP A 512 10.67 10.03 21.32
N VAL A 513 9.49 9.46 21.20
CA VAL A 513 9.32 8.06 20.79
C VAL A 513 9.91 7.75 19.39
N TRP A 514 10.04 8.75 18.52
CA TRP A 514 10.74 8.61 17.24
C TRP A 514 12.25 8.42 17.44
N PHE A 515 12.82 8.95 18.52
CA PHE A 515 14.20 8.65 18.89
C PHE A 515 14.34 7.23 19.42
N ASP A 516 13.37 6.75 20.21
CA ASP A 516 13.36 5.38 20.72
C ASP A 516 13.43 4.38 19.56
N SER A 517 12.55 4.50 18.56
CA SER A 517 12.55 3.64 17.38
C SER A 517 13.69 3.97 16.39
N GLY A 518 14.26 5.18 16.45
CA GLY A 518 15.34 5.64 15.58
C GLY A 518 16.66 4.89 15.76
N VAL A 519 16.86 4.22 16.90
CA VAL A 519 18.05 3.41 17.16
C VAL A 519 17.87 1.93 16.84
N ALA A 520 16.74 1.55 16.23
CA ALA A 520 16.34 0.15 16.04
C ALA A 520 17.38 -0.70 15.32
N SER A 521 18.09 -0.16 14.33
CA SER A 521 19.04 -0.96 13.54
C SER A 521 20.28 -1.41 14.30
N TRP A 522 20.57 -0.84 15.45
CA TRP A 522 21.62 -1.33 16.36
C TRP A 522 21.09 -1.69 17.74
N GLY A 523 20.00 -1.06 18.18
CA GLY A 523 19.33 -1.40 19.43
C GLY A 523 18.74 -2.80 19.42
N SER A 524 18.22 -3.28 18.29
CA SER A 524 17.76 -4.65 18.13
C SER A 524 18.88 -5.71 18.19
N LEU A 525 20.15 -5.27 18.03
CA LEU A 525 21.35 -6.09 18.15
C LEU A 525 22.04 -5.88 19.53
N ALA A 526 21.37 -5.20 20.46
CA ALA A 526 21.91 -4.86 21.78
C ALA A 526 23.26 -4.11 21.74
N TYR A 527 23.60 -3.45 20.62
CA TYR A 527 24.85 -2.66 20.52
C TYR A 527 24.71 -1.34 21.32
N PRO A 528 25.73 -0.90 22.06
CA PRO A 528 27.11 -1.40 22.12
C PRO A 528 27.43 -2.46 23.21
N LEU A 529 26.43 -2.97 23.93
CA LEU A 529 26.68 -4.02 24.94
C LEU A 529 27.16 -5.32 24.29
N GLU A 530 26.63 -5.65 23.14
CA GLU A 530 27.01 -6.78 22.30
C GLU A 530 27.47 -6.27 20.93
N ALA A 531 28.76 -6.42 20.61
CA ALA A 531 29.36 -5.90 19.38
C ALA A 531 29.39 -6.93 18.23
N ASP A 532 29.49 -8.22 18.53
CA ASP A 532 29.78 -9.27 17.56
C ASP A 532 28.75 -9.39 16.43
N GLU A 533 27.46 -9.31 16.78
CA GLU A 533 26.38 -9.38 15.80
C GLU A 533 26.25 -8.07 15.00
N PHE A 534 26.48 -6.93 15.66
CA PHE A 534 26.50 -5.63 14.99
C PHE A 534 27.59 -5.57 13.91
N GLU A 535 28.82 -5.99 14.21
CA GLU A 535 29.94 -5.98 13.25
C GLU A 535 29.68 -6.89 12.02
N LYS A 536 28.92 -7.98 12.19
CA LYS A 536 28.59 -8.91 11.11
C LYS A 536 27.40 -8.45 10.25
N LEU A 537 26.45 -7.72 10.82
CA LEU A 537 25.14 -7.48 10.22
C LEU A 537 24.93 -6.05 9.77
N TRP A 538 25.33 -5.06 10.58
CA TRP A 538 25.02 -3.67 10.33
C TRP A 538 25.81 -3.07 9.13
N PRO A 539 25.22 -2.19 8.30
CA PRO A 539 23.83 -1.70 8.33
C PRO A 539 22.81 -2.70 7.74
N ALA A 540 21.51 -2.46 8.01
CA ALA A 540 20.44 -3.31 7.53
C ALA A 540 20.45 -3.45 6.00
N ASP A 541 20.29 -4.67 5.48
CA ASP A 541 20.19 -4.91 4.05
C ASP A 541 18.83 -4.44 3.50
N PHE A 542 17.77 -4.51 4.34
CA PHE A 542 16.41 -4.21 3.93
C PHE A 542 15.55 -3.71 5.09
N ILE A 543 14.75 -2.65 4.81
CA ILE A 543 13.63 -2.19 5.63
C ILE A 543 12.44 -1.85 4.75
N THR A 544 11.22 -1.88 5.32
CA THR A 544 10.00 -1.46 4.61
C THR A 544 8.97 -0.93 5.57
N GLU A 545 8.42 0.26 5.28
CA GLU A 545 7.32 0.90 5.99
C GLU A 545 6.52 1.82 5.07
N GLY A 546 5.47 2.45 5.61
CA GLY A 546 4.60 3.35 4.90
C GLY A 546 5.29 4.62 4.40
N HIS A 547 4.68 5.29 3.44
CA HIS A 547 5.24 6.48 2.81
C HIS A 547 5.31 7.72 3.74
N ASP A 548 4.54 7.71 4.83
CA ASP A 548 4.62 8.71 5.91
C ASP A 548 5.94 8.64 6.68
N GLN A 549 6.60 7.48 6.66
CA GLN A 549 7.84 7.25 7.39
C GLN A 549 9.07 7.98 6.81
N THR A 550 8.93 8.62 5.66
CA THR A 550 9.91 9.62 5.19
C THR A 550 10.00 10.84 6.12
N ARG A 551 8.94 11.10 6.91
CA ARG A 551 8.92 12.12 7.97
C ARG A 551 8.94 11.52 9.38
N GLY A 552 9.01 10.20 9.50
CA GLY A 552 9.01 9.44 10.73
C GLY A 552 10.24 8.55 10.86
N TRP A 553 10.06 7.24 10.84
CA TRP A 553 11.07 6.25 11.18
C TRP A 553 12.29 6.21 10.25
N PHE A 554 12.12 6.41 8.93
CA PHE A 554 13.27 6.50 8.02
C PHE A 554 14.16 7.68 8.37
N TYR A 555 13.56 8.82 8.68
CA TYR A 555 14.28 10.03 9.06
C TYR A 555 14.95 9.89 10.43
N SER A 556 14.25 9.41 11.45
CA SER A 556 14.80 9.28 12.80
C SER A 556 15.98 8.31 12.84
N GLN A 557 15.87 7.16 12.12
CA GLN A 557 16.99 6.22 11.99
C GLN A 557 18.20 6.85 11.27
N LEU A 558 17.96 7.57 10.18
CA LEU A 558 19.06 8.21 9.45
C LEU A 558 19.75 9.25 10.31
N GLY A 559 19.00 10.12 10.99
CA GLY A 559 19.55 11.15 11.89
C GLY A 559 20.39 10.55 13.02
N ALA A 560 19.84 9.58 13.75
CA ALA A 560 20.55 8.91 14.84
C ALA A 560 21.79 8.15 14.35
N SER A 561 21.69 7.47 13.20
CA SER A 561 22.81 6.72 12.61
C SER A 561 23.94 7.65 12.13
N VAL A 562 23.63 8.75 11.49
CA VAL A 562 24.63 9.72 11.03
C VAL A 562 25.33 10.36 12.21
N ILE A 563 24.63 10.60 13.33
CA ILE A 563 25.26 11.04 14.58
C ILE A 563 26.32 10.04 15.05
N CYS A 564 25.96 8.74 15.10
CA CYS A 564 26.86 7.72 15.67
C CYS A 564 27.94 7.28 14.69
N PHE A 565 27.55 6.95 13.46
CA PHE A 565 28.37 6.20 12.51
C PHE A 565 28.74 6.98 11.24
N SER A 566 28.19 8.19 11.04
CA SER A 566 28.34 9.00 9.82
C SER A 566 27.94 8.23 8.56
N LYS A 567 26.91 7.37 8.66
CA LYS A 567 26.48 6.44 7.63
C LYS A 567 24.99 6.13 7.73
N ALA A 568 24.34 5.83 6.61
CA ALA A 568 22.97 5.35 6.59
C ALA A 568 22.82 4.00 7.30
N PRO A 569 21.74 3.79 8.08
CA PRO A 569 21.52 2.54 8.84
C PRO A 569 20.95 1.41 8.00
N TYR A 570 20.60 1.65 6.75
CA TYR A 570 19.96 0.72 5.84
C TYR A 570 20.49 0.89 4.40
N LYS A 571 20.50 -0.22 3.63
CA LYS A 571 20.95 -0.28 2.24
C LYS A 571 19.81 -0.21 1.24
N THR A 572 18.65 -0.80 1.57
CA THR A 572 17.45 -0.81 0.73
C THR A 572 16.22 -0.46 1.54
N VAL A 573 15.42 0.45 1.00
CA VAL A 573 14.11 0.85 1.56
C VAL A 573 13.02 0.59 0.53
N LEU A 574 12.07 -0.29 0.87
CA LEU A 574 10.82 -0.42 0.15
C LEU A 574 9.76 0.44 0.85
N MET A 575 9.27 1.45 0.16
CA MET A 575 8.20 2.30 0.67
C MET A 575 6.86 1.74 0.21
N HIS A 576 5.87 1.65 1.10
CA HIS A 576 4.51 1.25 0.71
C HIS A 576 3.48 2.36 0.93
N GLY A 577 2.33 2.23 0.24
CA GLY A 577 1.20 3.13 0.34
C GLY A 577 0.34 2.89 1.59
N PHE A 578 -0.80 3.58 1.65
CA PHE A 578 -1.82 3.39 2.67
C PHE A 578 -2.91 2.43 2.21
N THR A 579 -3.69 1.93 3.16
CA THR A 579 -4.94 1.23 2.88
C THR A 579 -6.12 2.19 2.99
N LEU A 580 -6.91 2.26 1.92
CA LEU A 580 -8.05 3.15 1.78
C LEU A 580 -9.31 2.33 1.49
N ASP A 581 -10.48 2.92 1.69
CA ASP A 581 -11.73 2.32 1.24
C ASP A 581 -11.85 2.32 -0.30
N GLU A 582 -12.87 1.70 -0.85
CA GLU A 582 -13.09 1.60 -2.30
C GLU A 582 -13.21 2.97 -3.00
N TYR A 583 -13.58 4.02 -2.25
CA TYR A 583 -13.68 5.40 -2.74
C TYR A 583 -12.38 6.21 -2.58
N GLY A 584 -11.32 5.59 -2.06
CA GLY A 584 -10.04 6.25 -1.83
C GLY A 584 -9.99 7.12 -0.57
N ARG A 585 -10.89 6.91 0.40
CA ARG A 585 -10.92 7.63 1.67
C ARG A 585 -10.19 6.83 2.75
N LYS A 586 -9.58 7.53 3.69
CA LYS A 586 -8.95 6.89 4.86
C LYS A 586 -10.01 6.14 5.68
N MET A 587 -9.68 4.92 6.07
CA MET A 587 -10.54 4.11 6.93
C MET A 587 -10.52 4.65 8.36
N SER A 588 -11.68 4.86 8.96
CA SER A 588 -11.82 5.27 10.36
C SER A 588 -13.11 4.74 10.98
N LYS A 589 -13.07 4.50 12.30
CA LYS A 589 -14.26 4.03 13.04
C LYS A 589 -15.41 5.05 12.99
N SER A 590 -15.08 6.34 12.94
CA SER A 590 -16.07 7.41 12.84
C SER A 590 -16.82 7.43 11.50
N LEU A 591 -16.19 6.99 10.43
CA LEU A 591 -16.81 6.86 9.10
C LEU A 591 -17.50 5.50 8.89
N GLY A 592 -17.30 4.53 9.81
CA GLY A 592 -17.85 3.18 9.69
C GLY A 592 -17.35 2.39 8.48
N ASN A 593 -16.21 2.77 7.89
CA ASN A 593 -15.63 2.16 6.69
C ASN A 593 -14.39 1.30 6.99
N VAL A 594 -14.16 0.96 8.25
CA VAL A 594 -13.03 0.10 8.65
C VAL A 594 -13.31 -1.34 8.24
N VAL A 595 -12.33 -1.97 7.62
CA VAL A 595 -12.30 -3.39 7.31
C VAL A 595 -11.22 -4.04 8.16
N GLU A 596 -11.62 -5.01 8.99
CA GLU A 596 -10.70 -5.73 9.84
C GLU A 596 -10.04 -6.90 9.06
N PRO A 597 -8.73 -7.16 9.24
CA PRO A 597 -8.05 -8.27 8.55
C PRO A 597 -8.72 -9.62 8.78
N GLU A 598 -9.22 -9.88 9.98
CA GLU A 598 -9.92 -11.12 10.35
C GLU A 598 -11.18 -11.34 9.52
N GLU A 599 -11.93 -10.28 9.26
CA GLU A 599 -13.15 -10.34 8.43
C GLU A 599 -12.82 -10.77 7.01
N VAL A 600 -11.73 -10.24 6.46
CA VAL A 600 -11.28 -10.62 5.10
C VAL A 600 -10.81 -12.07 5.08
N VAL A 601 -10.00 -12.48 6.06
CA VAL A 601 -9.52 -13.86 6.19
C VAL A 601 -10.68 -14.84 6.34
N GLU A 602 -11.72 -14.49 7.10
CA GLU A 602 -12.90 -15.34 7.27
C GLU A 602 -13.62 -15.60 5.93
N GLN A 603 -13.66 -14.62 5.04
CA GLN A 603 -14.36 -14.72 3.74
C GLN A 603 -13.54 -15.41 2.65
N ILE A 604 -12.25 -15.14 2.56
CA ILE A 604 -11.42 -15.61 1.43
C ILE A 604 -10.19 -16.43 1.86
N GLY A 605 -9.97 -16.65 3.14
CA GLY A 605 -8.80 -17.34 3.68
C GLY A 605 -7.55 -16.48 3.76
N VAL A 606 -6.53 -16.99 4.44
CA VAL A 606 -5.24 -16.31 4.63
C VAL A 606 -4.50 -16.14 3.31
N ASP A 607 -4.37 -17.20 2.50
CA ASP A 607 -3.71 -17.10 1.20
C ASP A 607 -4.46 -16.17 0.24
N GLY A 608 -5.80 -16.18 0.29
CA GLY A 608 -6.63 -15.24 -0.45
C GLY A 608 -6.35 -13.79 -0.05
N PHE A 609 -6.28 -13.51 1.26
CA PHE A 609 -5.91 -12.21 1.79
C PHE A 609 -4.52 -11.77 1.35
N ARG A 610 -3.50 -12.64 1.53
CA ARG A 610 -2.11 -12.35 1.16
C ARG A 610 -1.96 -12.04 -0.33
N LEU A 611 -2.54 -12.88 -1.17
CA LEU A 611 -2.53 -12.66 -2.63
C LEU A 611 -3.24 -11.37 -3.00
N TYR A 612 -4.39 -11.08 -2.38
CA TYR A 612 -5.15 -9.86 -2.65
C TYR A 612 -4.33 -8.60 -2.35
N VAL A 613 -3.79 -8.47 -1.14
CA VAL A 613 -3.03 -7.28 -0.75
C VAL A 613 -1.71 -7.12 -1.51
N LEU A 614 -1.22 -8.21 -2.13
CA LEU A 614 0.00 -8.20 -2.95
C LEU A 614 -0.28 -8.03 -4.46
N THR A 615 -1.53 -7.85 -4.90
CA THR A 615 -1.84 -7.55 -6.31
C THR A 615 -1.54 -6.11 -6.71
N SER A 616 -1.54 -5.18 -5.76
CA SER A 616 -1.21 -3.78 -5.99
C SER A 616 0.29 -3.54 -5.85
N ALA A 617 0.83 -2.56 -6.57
CA ALA A 617 2.22 -2.17 -6.38
C ALA A 617 2.41 -1.69 -4.93
N PRO A 618 3.45 -2.15 -4.21
CA PRO A 618 3.60 -1.80 -2.81
C PRO A 618 3.56 -0.30 -2.53
N TRP A 619 4.13 0.51 -3.39
CA TRP A 619 4.20 1.98 -3.24
C TRP A 619 2.94 2.76 -3.63
N GLU A 620 1.90 2.08 -4.14
CA GLU A 620 0.59 2.66 -4.41
C GLU A 620 -0.34 2.41 -3.24
N ASP A 621 -1.33 3.30 -3.05
CA ASP A 621 -2.35 3.10 -2.04
C ASP A 621 -3.24 1.90 -2.40
N LEU A 622 -3.45 1.01 -1.45
CA LEU A 622 -4.34 -0.14 -1.60
C LEU A 622 -5.78 0.29 -1.32
N ARG A 623 -6.57 0.45 -2.37
CA ARG A 623 -8.02 0.66 -2.25
C ARG A 623 -8.71 -0.67 -2.06
N PHE A 624 -9.25 -0.89 -0.87
CA PHE A 624 -9.88 -2.17 -0.56
C PHE A 624 -11.22 -2.33 -1.28
N SER A 625 -11.37 -3.45 -1.99
CA SER A 625 -12.60 -3.85 -2.69
C SER A 625 -12.96 -5.30 -2.40
N TRP A 626 -14.16 -5.51 -1.87
CA TRP A 626 -14.69 -6.86 -1.64
C TRP A 626 -14.87 -7.68 -2.92
N ASP A 627 -15.18 -7.03 -4.05
CA ASP A 627 -15.34 -7.71 -5.33
C ASP A 627 -14.01 -8.24 -5.87
N GLU A 628 -12.94 -7.44 -5.74
CA GLU A 628 -11.59 -7.88 -6.10
C GLU A 628 -11.09 -9.00 -5.17
N ALA A 629 -11.32 -8.88 -3.86
CA ALA A 629 -10.97 -9.93 -2.90
C ALA A 629 -11.68 -11.25 -3.22
N ARG A 630 -12.99 -11.21 -3.50
CA ARG A 630 -13.76 -12.38 -3.94
C ARG A 630 -13.29 -12.94 -5.28
N ASN A 631 -12.79 -12.08 -6.18
CA ASN A 631 -12.23 -12.53 -7.46
C ASN A 631 -10.95 -13.36 -7.26
N ILE A 632 -10.08 -12.98 -6.33
CA ILE A 632 -8.92 -13.80 -5.95
C ILE A 632 -9.35 -15.20 -5.54
N ASN A 633 -10.39 -15.33 -4.73
CA ASN A 633 -10.90 -16.64 -4.31
C ASN A 633 -11.46 -17.45 -5.49
N ARG A 634 -12.11 -16.81 -6.46
CA ARG A 634 -12.54 -17.49 -7.72
C ARG A 634 -11.35 -18.01 -8.51
N MET A 635 -10.28 -17.22 -8.62
CA MET A 635 -9.05 -17.65 -9.31
C MET A 635 -8.37 -18.82 -8.59
N LEU A 636 -8.31 -18.81 -7.26
CA LEU A 636 -7.79 -19.91 -6.46
C LEU A 636 -8.61 -21.21 -6.66
N ASN A 637 -9.93 -21.12 -6.81
CA ASN A 637 -10.77 -22.26 -7.16
C ASN A 637 -10.44 -22.83 -8.57
N ILE A 638 -10.06 -21.98 -9.53
CA ILE A 638 -9.60 -22.45 -10.86
C ILE A 638 -8.27 -23.15 -10.73
N VAL A 639 -7.33 -22.57 -9.96
CA VAL A 639 -6.03 -23.19 -9.65
C VAL A 639 -6.23 -24.57 -9.02
N TRP A 640 -7.08 -24.68 -8.00
CA TRP A 640 -7.43 -25.93 -7.33
C TRP A 640 -7.97 -26.99 -8.29
N ASN A 641 -8.92 -26.60 -9.15
CA ASN A 641 -9.50 -27.52 -10.13
C ASN A 641 -8.48 -28.01 -11.14
N ALA A 642 -7.54 -27.18 -11.56
CA ALA A 642 -6.45 -27.56 -12.45
C ALA A 642 -5.51 -28.58 -11.81
N VAL A 643 -5.14 -28.35 -10.55
CA VAL A 643 -4.31 -29.29 -9.76
C VAL A 643 -5.07 -30.59 -9.52
N ARG A 644 -6.36 -30.51 -9.17
CA ARG A 644 -7.20 -31.71 -8.96
C ARG A 644 -7.32 -32.54 -10.22
N PHE A 645 -7.52 -31.90 -11.38
CA PHE A 645 -7.52 -32.60 -12.67
C PHE A 645 -6.21 -33.38 -12.85
N ALA A 646 -5.06 -32.71 -12.70
CA ALA A 646 -3.77 -33.34 -12.84
C ALA A 646 -3.58 -34.52 -11.87
N TYR A 647 -3.85 -34.30 -10.59
CA TYR A 647 -3.73 -35.33 -9.55
C TYR A 647 -4.60 -36.55 -9.86
N THR A 648 -5.86 -36.34 -10.26
CA THR A 648 -6.79 -37.45 -10.52
C THR A 648 -6.27 -38.39 -11.58
N TYR A 649 -5.85 -37.88 -12.74
CA TYR A 649 -5.39 -38.75 -13.83
C TYR A 649 -4.01 -39.36 -13.54
N MET A 650 -3.07 -38.60 -12.98
CA MET A 650 -1.75 -39.07 -12.64
C MET A 650 -1.79 -40.15 -11.54
N SER A 651 -2.71 -40.04 -10.57
CA SER A 651 -2.87 -41.03 -9.49
C SER A 651 -3.54 -42.32 -9.98
N ILE A 652 -4.54 -42.25 -10.85
CA ILE A 652 -5.18 -43.39 -11.50
C ILE A 652 -4.13 -44.27 -12.21
N ASP A 653 -3.27 -43.61 -12.98
CA ASP A 653 -2.22 -44.31 -13.74
C ASP A 653 -0.96 -44.60 -12.92
N LYS A 654 -0.98 -44.36 -11.60
CA LYS A 654 0.16 -44.55 -10.69
C LYS A 654 1.46 -43.95 -11.19
N PHE A 655 1.33 -42.77 -11.79
CA PHE A 655 2.47 -42.04 -12.35
C PHE A 655 3.54 -41.77 -11.28
N LYS A 656 4.78 -41.85 -11.65
CA LYS A 656 5.93 -41.34 -10.91
C LYS A 656 6.87 -40.68 -11.90
N THR A 657 7.37 -39.48 -11.52
CA THR A 657 8.23 -38.72 -12.44
C THR A 657 9.54 -39.44 -12.69
N LYS A 658 9.95 -39.49 -13.95
CA LYS A 658 11.24 -39.99 -14.42
C LYS A 658 12.07 -38.91 -15.11
N GLY A 659 11.52 -37.71 -15.17
CA GLY A 659 12.06 -36.56 -15.85
C GLY A 659 11.65 -36.45 -17.31
N LEU A 660 11.74 -35.26 -17.86
CA LEU A 660 11.35 -34.94 -19.23
C LEU A 660 12.28 -35.56 -20.25
N ARG A 661 11.68 -36.23 -21.24
CA ARG A 661 12.36 -36.69 -22.46
C ARG A 661 11.95 -35.77 -23.62
N SER A 662 12.87 -34.96 -24.14
CA SER A 662 12.59 -33.98 -25.16
C SER A 662 12.01 -34.56 -26.48
N ALA A 663 12.35 -35.81 -26.80
CA ALA A 663 11.83 -36.51 -27.99
C ALA A 663 10.34 -36.80 -27.94
N ASP A 664 9.75 -36.91 -26.74
CA ASP A 664 8.36 -37.30 -26.56
C ASP A 664 7.44 -36.07 -26.42
N LEU A 665 8.00 -34.86 -26.25
CA LEU A 665 7.26 -33.60 -26.04
C LEU A 665 6.62 -33.11 -27.33
N LYS A 666 5.32 -32.91 -27.33
CA LYS A 666 4.60 -32.21 -28.38
C LYS A 666 4.81 -30.70 -28.31
N VAL A 667 4.33 -29.98 -29.34
CA VAL A 667 4.50 -28.52 -29.42
C VAL A 667 3.85 -27.80 -28.27
N GLU A 668 2.67 -28.21 -27.81
CA GLU A 668 1.97 -27.66 -26.65
C GLU A 668 2.75 -27.89 -25.34
N ASP A 669 3.42 -29.03 -25.18
CA ASP A 669 4.27 -29.34 -24.01
C ASP A 669 5.47 -28.41 -23.98
N LYS A 670 6.15 -28.22 -25.08
CA LYS A 670 7.29 -27.32 -25.24
C LYS A 670 6.87 -25.88 -24.98
N TRP A 671 5.71 -25.48 -25.49
CA TRP A 671 5.18 -24.16 -25.27
C TRP A 671 4.91 -23.85 -23.79
N ILE A 672 4.19 -24.73 -23.07
CA ILE A 672 3.87 -24.46 -21.66
C ILE A 672 5.12 -24.49 -20.78
N LEU A 673 6.12 -25.31 -21.12
CA LEU A 673 7.40 -25.32 -20.44
C LEU A 673 8.20 -24.03 -20.70
N SER A 674 8.17 -23.48 -21.91
CA SER A 674 8.74 -22.16 -22.21
C SER A 674 8.03 -21.06 -21.41
N ARG A 675 6.70 -21.04 -21.43
CA ARG A 675 5.89 -20.11 -20.64
C ARG A 675 6.20 -20.20 -19.15
N LEU A 676 6.40 -21.40 -18.61
CA LEU A 676 6.79 -21.61 -17.21
C LEU A 676 8.14 -20.95 -16.91
N GLU A 677 9.11 -21.09 -17.81
CA GLU A 677 10.44 -20.48 -17.60
C GLU A 677 10.38 -18.95 -17.78
N SER A 678 9.58 -18.45 -18.73
CA SER A 678 9.32 -17.03 -18.89
C SER A 678 8.67 -16.44 -17.63
N PHE A 679 7.65 -17.10 -17.09
CA PHE A 679 7.02 -16.72 -15.82
C PHE A 679 8.04 -16.75 -14.66
N ASN A 680 8.84 -17.80 -14.55
CA ASN A 680 9.84 -17.93 -13.50
C ASN A 680 10.88 -16.82 -13.56
N LYS A 681 11.37 -16.47 -14.77
CA LYS A 681 12.31 -15.35 -14.97
C LYS A 681 11.68 -14.04 -14.56
N GLU A 682 10.45 -13.75 -15.01
CA GLU A 682 9.73 -12.55 -14.62
C GLU A 682 9.49 -12.48 -13.11
N ALA A 683 9.17 -13.60 -12.46
CA ALA A 683 8.97 -13.67 -11.02
C ALA A 683 10.29 -13.43 -10.26
N TYR A 684 11.39 -14.03 -10.72
CA TYR A 684 12.70 -13.84 -10.12
C TYR A 684 13.14 -12.36 -10.21
N ASP A 685 13.06 -11.77 -11.42
CA ASP A 685 13.41 -10.37 -11.65
C ASP A 685 12.51 -9.42 -10.84
N ALA A 686 11.22 -9.72 -10.75
CA ALA A 686 10.26 -8.96 -9.96
C ALA A 686 10.60 -9.02 -8.45
N MET A 687 10.97 -10.19 -7.93
CA MET A 687 11.35 -10.34 -6.51
C MET A 687 12.64 -9.59 -6.17
N GLU A 688 13.66 -9.65 -7.02
CA GLU A 688 14.92 -8.91 -6.80
C GLU A 688 14.71 -7.38 -6.91
N ASN A 689 13.62 -6.94 -7.55
CA ASN A 689 13.22 -5.53 -7.65
C ASN A 689 12.06 -5.15 -6.72
N TYR A 690 11.68 -6.03 -5.79
CA TYR A 690 10.59 -5.81 -4.83
C TYR A 690 9.24 -5.47 -5.49
N GLN A 691 9.01 -5.95 -6.71
CA GLN A 691 7.77 -5.78 -7.47
C GLN A 691 6.81 -6.95 -7.23
N LEU A 692 6.41 -7.16 -5.98
CA LEU A 692 5.62 -8.32 -5.53
C LEU A 692 4.34 -8.52 -6.34
N HIS A 693 3.65 -7.43 -6.68
CA HIS A 693 2.42 -7.43 -7.46
C HIS A 693 2.58 -8.08 -8.84
N ARG A 694 3.75 -7.96 -9.46
CA ARG A 694 3.99 -8.59 -10.76
C ARG A 694 4.01 -10.10 -10.65
N VAL A 695 4.58 -10.65 -9.58
CA VAL A 695 4.61 -12.10 -9.35
C VAL A 695 3.20 -12.66 -9.23
N VAL A 696 2.34 -12.03 -8.43
CA VAL A 696 0.95 -12.47 -8.23
C VAL A 696 0.15 -12.41 -9.54
N ARG A 697 0.22 -11.28 -10.26
CA ARG A 697 -0.48 -11.11 -11.54
C ARG A 697 -0.01 -12.13 -12.57
N LYS A 698 1.29 -12.30 -12.74
CA LYS A 698 1.88 -13.25 -13.69
C LYS A 698 1.63 -14.72 -13.32
N PHE A 699 1.53 -15.03 -12.02
CA PHE A 699 1.11 -16.37 -11.59
C PHE A 699 -0.31 -16.69 -12.09
N PHE A 700 -1.26 -15.77 -11.92
CA PHE A 700 -2.62 -16.00 -12.39
C PHE A 700 -2.71 -16.01 -13.92
N ASP A 701 -2.00 -15.11 -14.61
CA ASP A 701 -1.92 -15.13 -16.08
C ASP A 701 -1.41 -16.50 -16.57
N PHE A 702 -0.31 -16.97 -16.02
CA PHE A 702 0.27 -18.25 -16.40
C PHE A 702 -0.62 -19.43 -15.98
N PHE A 703 -1.00 -19.52 -14.70
CA PHE A 703 -1.63 -20.74 -14.18
C PHE A 703 -3.12 -20.85 -14.59
N VAL A 704 -3.84 -19.73 -14.65
CA VAL A 704 -5.25 -19.71 -15.03
C VAL A 704 -5.41 -19.70 -16.55
N GLU A 705 -4.76 -18.76 -17.25
CA GLU A 705 -5.00 -18.58 -18.68
C GLU A 705 -4.17 -19.57 -19.54
N ASP A 706 -2.88 -19.72 -19.25
CA ASP A 706 -2.02 -20.57 -20.08
C ASP A 706 -2.15 -22.05 -19.69
N PHE A 707 -2.02 -22.38 -18.38
CA PHE A 707 -2.02 -23.79 -17.96
C PHE A 707 -3.44 -24.34 -17.86
N SER A 708 -4.34 -23.73 -17.08
CA SER A 708 -5.66 -24.29 -16.80
C SER A 708 -6.60 -24.20 -18.02
N ARG A 709 -6.76 -23.00 -18.60
CA ARG A 709 -7.74 -22.76 -19.68
C ARG A 709 -7.25 -23.19 -21.04
N TRP A 710 -5.95 -23.23 -21.27
CA TRP A 710 -5.41 -23.57 -22.58
C TRP A 710 -4.72 -24.92 -22.60
N TYR A 711 -3.60 -25.11 -21.89
CA TYR A 711 -2.82 -26.32 -21.95
C TYR A 711 -3.59 -27.58 -21.53
N ILE A 712 -4.31 -27.54 -20.40
CA ILE A 712 -5.12 -28.66 -19.94
C ILE A 712 -6.15 -29.08 -20.98
N GLN A 713 -6.76 -28.14 -21.71
CA GLN A 713 -7.70 -28.47 -22.78
C GLN A 713 -7.03 -29.20 -23.95
N LEU A 714 -5.82 -28.76 -24.32
CA LEU A 714 -5.06 -29.38 -25.41
C LEU A 714 -4.69 -30.82 -25.10
N ILE A 715 -4.35 -31.14 -23.86
CA ILE A 715 -3.86 -32.46 -23.47
C ILE A 715 -4.94 -33.43 -23.01
N ARG A 716 -6.18 -32.99 -22.82
CA ARG A 716 -7.28 -33.86 -22.36
C ARG A 716 -7.42 -35.16 -23.14
N PRO A 717 -7.38 -35.19 -24.46
CA PRO A 717 -7.45 -36.47 -25.21
C PRO A 717 -6.30 -37.41 -24.89
N ARG A 718 -5.09 -36.87 -24.64
CA ARG A 718 -3.88 -37.67 -24.34
C ARG A 718 -3.95 -38.33 -22.97
N VAL A 719 -4.45 -37.61 -21.93
CA VAL A 719 -4.55 -38.15 -20.56
C VAL A 719 -5.75 -39.04 -20.37
N TRP A 720 -6.72 -39.02 -21.31
CA TRP A 720 -7.88 -39.90 -21.33
C TRP A 720 -7.57 -41.32 -21.88
N GLU A 721 -6.47 -41.51 -22.63
CA GLU A 721 -6.06 -42.78 -23.15
C GLU A 721 -5.93 -43.85 -22.07
N GLU A 722 -6.49 -45.04 -22.26
CA GLU A 722 -6.39 -46.14 -21.28
C GLU A 722 -4.94 -46.70 -21.15
N LYS A 723 -4.21 -46.74 -22.24
CA LYS A 723 -2.84 -47.26 -22.27
C LYS A 723 -1.82 -46.16 -22.13
N ASP A 724 -0.74 -46.44 -21.42
CA ASP A 724 0.40 -45.57 -21.38
C ASP A 724 1.05 -45.46 -22.75
N SER A 725 1.03 -44.23 -23.29
CA SER A 725 1.78 -43.89 -24.50
C SER A 725 2.90 -42.90 -24.15
N PRO A 726 3.97 -42.84 -24.94
CA PRO A 726 5.03 -41.83 -24.76
C PRO A 726 4.44 -40.40 -24.72
N SER A 727 3.40 -40.15 -25.52
CA SER A 727 2.68 -38.86 -25.56
C SER A 727 1.93 -38.56 -24.27
N LYS A 728 1.25 -39.55 -23.67
CA LYS A 728 0.56 -39.44 -22.39
C LYS A 728 1.54 -39.14 -21.23
N LEU A 729 2.61 -39.96 -21.19
CA LEU A 729 3.65 -39.80 -20.16
C LEU A 729 4.37 -38.47 -20.29
N ALA A 730 4.63 -37.96 -21.50
CA ALA A 730 5.18 -36.62 -21.71
C ALA A 730 4.26 -35.51 -21.20
N ALA A 731 2.95 -35.65 -21.37
CA ALA A 731 1.97 -34.71 -20.81
C ALA A 731 2.00 -34.73 -19.27
N TYR A 732 2.08 -35.94 -18.65
CA TYR A 732 2.18 -36.04 -17.18
C TYR A 732 3.47 -35.44 -16.62
N GLU A 733 4.61 -35.70 -17.23
CA GLU A 733 5.87 -35.06 -16.83
C GLU A 733 5.82 -33.53 -16.95
N THR A 734 5.17 -33.02 -17.99
CA THR A 734 4.99 -31.59 -18.20
C THR A 734 4.07 -31.00 -17.14
N ILE A 735 2.89 -31.59 -16.88
CA ILE A 735 1.97 -31.18 -15.83
C ILE A 735 2.68 -31.17 -14.47
N PHE A 736 3.35 -32.25 -14.12
CA PHE A 736 4.08 -32.39 -12.85
C PHE A 736 5.10 -31.27 -12.69
N LYS A 737 5.91 -31.00 -13.73
CA LYS A 737 6.93 -29.95 -13.69
C LYS A 737 6.32 -28.55 -13.55
N VAL A 738 5.20 -28.27 -14.21
CA VAL A 738 4.47 -27.02 -14.10
C VAL A 738 4.00 -26.82 -12.65
N ILE A 739 3.34 -27.80 -12.05
CA ILE A 739 2.82 -27.72 -10.69
C ILE A 739 3.97 -27.59 -9.69
N ASP A 740 4.97 -28.47 -9.71
CA ASP A 740 6.10 -28.42 -8.77
C ASP A 740 6.80 -27.06 -8.80
N LYS A 741 7.06 -26.52 -10.01
CA LYS A 741 7.81 -25.28 -10.13
C LYS A 741 6.96 -24.05 -9.81
N ALA A 742 5.71 -23.99 -10.31
CA ALA A 742 4.82 -22.86 -10.07
C ALA A 742 4.48 -22.68 -8.58
N PHE A 743 4.27 -23.79 -7.84
CA PHE A 743 3.98 -23.71 -6.42
C PHE A 743 5.21 -23.33 -5.58
N ARG A 744 6.42 -23.71 -5.99
CA ARG A 744 7.63 -23.20 -5.34
C ARG A 744 7.85 -21.69 -5.59
N ILE A 745 7.43 -21.17 -6.74
CA ILE A 745 7.50 -19.74 -7.05
C ILE A 745 6.48 -18.96 -6.20
N ILE A 746 5.27 -19.45 -6.08
CA ILE A 746 4.20 -18.72 -5.35
C ILE A 746 4.17 -19.00 -3.84
N ALA A 747 4.97 -19.97 -3.34
CA ALA A 747 5.00 -20.34 -1.93
C ALA A 747 5.22 -19.17 -0.96
N PRO A 748 6.10 -18.19 -1.23
CA PRO A 748 6.22 -17.01 -0.35
C PRO A 748 4.93 -16.18 -0.24
N PHE A 749 4.08 -16.22 -1.25
CA PHE A 749 2.85 -15.44 -1.36
C PHE A 749 1.62 -16.15 -0.82
N ALA A 750 1.47 -17.42 -1.17
CA ALA A 750 0.39 -18.30 -0.77
C ALA A 750 0.95 -19.56 -0.05
N PRO A 751 1.43 -19.35 1.19
CA PRO A 751 2.21 -20.40 1.88
C PRO A 751 1.40 -21.65 2.24
N PHE A 752 0.12 -21.51 2.58
CA PHE A 752 -0.72 -22.63 3.01
C PHE A 752 -1.11 -23.53 1.85
N LEU A 753 -1.61 -22.95 0.77
CA LEU A 753 -1.99 -23.68 -0.43
C LEU A 753 -0.76 -24.37 -1.05
N SER A 754 0.37 -23.68 -1.09
CA SER A 754 1.61 -24.24 -1.65
C SER A 754 2.15 -25.40 -0.82
N GLU A 755 2.17 -25.26 0.51
CA GLU A 755 2.57 -26.35 1.41
C GLU A 755 1.63 -27.55 1.29
N TRP A 756 0.31 -27.30 1.26
CA TRP A 756 -0.68 -28.37 1.14
C TRP A 756 -0.52 -29.15 -0.17
N ILE A 757 -0.39 -28.43 -1.31
CA ILE A 757 -0.19 -29.06 -2.62
C ILE A 757 1.14 -29.81 -2.66
N TYR A 758 2.17 -29.25 -2.08
CA TYR A 758 3.47 -29.91 -1.99
C TYR A 758 3.38 -31.25 -1.25
N ARG A 759 2.69 -31.29 -0.13
CA ARG A 759 2.55 -32.47 0.75
C ARG A 759 1.57 -33.52 0.25
N HIS A 760 0.49 -33.12 -0.41
CA HIS A 760 -0.59 -34.02 -0.81
C HIS A 760 -0.63 -34.35 -2.30
N VAL A 761 0.06 -33.56 -3.13
CA VAL A 761 0.07 -33.74 -4.57
C VAL A 761 1.46 -34.05 -5.07
N ILE A 762 2.42 -33.13 -4.85
CA ILE A 762 3.77 -33.28 -5.41
C ILE A 762 4.49 -34.47 -4.79
N SER A 763 4.38 -34.69 -3.49
CA SER A 763 4.97 -35.82 -2.78
C SER A 763 4.42 -37.21 -3.20
N GLU A 764 3.21 -37.22 -3.77
CA GLU A 764 2.66 -38.47 -4.34
C GLU A 764 3.50 -38.97 -5.52
N PHE A 765 4.09 -38.06 -6.30
CA PHE A 765 4.71 -38.35 -7.57
C PHE A 765 6.25 -38.35 -7.56
N LYS A 766 6.86 -37.80 -6.49
CA LYS A 766 8.31 -37.73 -6.29
C LYS A 766 8.68 -37.80 -4.82
N ASP A 767 9.89 -38.18 -4.49
CA ASP A 767 10.46 -38.03 -3.15
C ASP A 767 10.70 -36.55 -2.85
N CYS A 768 10.16 -36.07 -1.73
CA CYS A 768 10.15 -34.69 -1.33
C CYS A 768 10.82 -34.45 0.02
N LYS A 769 11.30 -33.23 0.26
CA LYS A 769 11.63 -32.76 1.60
C LYS A 769 10.37 -32.67 2.44
N GLU A 770 10.52 -32.48 3.73
CA GLU A 770 9.39 -32.42 4.67
C GLU A 770 8.46 -31.23 4.40
N SER A 771 9.00 -30.11 3.91
CA SER A 771 8.24 -28.90 3.60
C SER A 771 8.75 -28.25 2.31
N ILE A 772 7.85 -27.56 1.60
CA ILE A 772 8.17 -26.77 0.42
C ILE A 772 9.17 -25.64 0.73
N PHE A 773 9.18 -25.10 1.95
CA PHE A 773 10.10 -24.05 2.39
C PHE A 773 11.51 -24.56 2.68
N LEU A 774 11.70 -25.87 2.72
CA LEU A 774 13.01 -26.51 2.72
C LEU A 774 13.58 -26.65 1.31
N GLU A 775 12.76 -26.53 0.27
CA GLU A 775 13.19 -26.45 -1.12
C GLU A 775 13.78 -25.07 -1.44
N SER A 776 14.46 -25.00 -2.58
CA SER A 776 14.96 -23.72 -3.11
C SER A 776 13.93 -23.06 -4.02
N PHE A 777 13.89 -21.75 -4.03
CA PHE A 777 13.21 -21.01 -5.10
C PHE A 777 13.84 -21.39 -6.43
N PRO A 778 13.07 -21.79 -7.44
CA PRO A 778 13.65 -22.35 -8.66
C PRO A 778 14.39 -21.26 -9.45
N PRO A 779 15.67 -21.46 -9.77
CA PRO A 779 16.37 -20.52 -10.65
C PRO A 779 15.76 -20.56 -12.06
N PRO A 780 15.66 -19.42 -12.74
CA PRO A 780 15.19 -19.39 -14.12
C PRO A 780 16.18 -20.10 -15.05
N ARG A 781 15.65 -20.85 -16.00
CA ARG A 781 16.43 -21.57 -17.01
C ARG A 781 16.14 -20.95 -18.37
N GLU A 782 16.84 -19.87 -18.69
CA GLU A 782 16.62 -19.09 -19.91
C GLU A 782 16.83 -19.89 -21.19
N GLU A 783 17.64 -20.94 -21.15
CA GLU A 783 17.89 -21.88 -22.26
C GLU A 783 16.61 -22.65 -22.70
N PHE A 784 15.57 -22.70 -21.90
CA PHE A 784 14.29 -23.31 -22.23
C PHE A 784 13.21 -22.31 -22.67
N ILE A 785 13.53 -21.01 -22.72
CA ILE A 785 12.62 -19.99 -23.20
C ILE A 785 12.70 -19.90 -24.72
N ASP A 786 11.59 -20.20 -25.39
CA ASP A 786 11.42 -20.07 -26.84
C ASP A 786 10.35 -18.99 -27.15
N LEU A 787 10.79 -17.74 -27.22
CA LEU A 787 9.92 -16.60 -27.46
C LEU A 787 9.21 -16.67 -28.84
N GLU A 788 9.80 -17.35 -29.84
CA GLU A 788 9.14 -17.55 -31.13
C GLU A 788 7.96 -18.54 -30.99
N LEU A 789 8.17 -19.62 -30.26
CA LEU A 789 7.11 -20.58 -29.94
C LEU A 789 5.97 -19.95 -29.13
N GLU A 790 6.31 -19.11 -28.13
CA GLU A 790 5.32 -18.39 -27.33
C GLU A 790 4.49 -17.44 -28.19
N LYS A 791 5.13 -16.64 -29.04
CA LYS A 791 4.47 -15.74 -30.00
C LYS A 791 3.60 -16.48 -31.02
N ASN A 792 4.07 -17.61 -31.53
CA ASN A 792 3.30 -18.45 -32.45
C ASN A 792 2.00 -18.98 -31.79
N MET A 793 2.09 -19.40 -30.51
CA MET A 793 0.91 -19.86 -29.78
C MET A 793 -0.07 -18.72 -29.47
N GLU A 794 0.42 -17.51 -29.22
CA GLU A 794 -0.45 -16.34 -29.06
C GLU A 794 -1.27 -16.06 -30.33
N ILE A 795 -0.61 -16.11 -31.48
CA ILE A 795 -1.31 -16.00 -32.80
C ILE A 795 -2.36 -17.11 -32.96
N VAL A 796 -2.00 -18.33 -32.57
CA VAL A 796 -2.94 -19.48 -32.65
C VAL A 796 -4.16 -19.26 -31.75
N ARG A 797 -3.96 -18.74 -30.54
CA ARG A 797 -5.06 -18.39 -29.63
C ARG A 797 -5.99 -17.33 -30.21
N GLU A 798 -5.43 -16.27 -30.82
CA GLU A 798 -6.23 -15.24 -31.51
C GLU A 798 -7.07 -15.84 -32.66
N ILE A 799 -6.48 -16.72 -33.45
CA ILE A 799 -7.18 -17.40 -34.55
C ILE A 799 -8.31 -18.30 -34.03
N VAL A 800 -8.06 -19.05 -32.95
CA VAL A 800 -9.06 -19.93 -32.34
C VAL A 800 -10.20 -19.13 -31.72
N GLU A 801 -9.89 -18.01 -31.10
CA GLU A 801 -10.89 -17.08 -30.55
C GLU A 801 -11.74 -16.48 -31.67
N ALA A 802 -11.10 -16.01 -32.76
CA ALA A 802 -11.82 -15.48 -33.93
C ALA A 802 -12.70 -16.57 -34.60
N ALA A 803 -12.19 -17.80 -34.69
CA ALA A 803 -13.00 -18.93 -35.20
C ALA A 803 -14.20 -19.22 -34.30
N SER A 804 -14.06 -19.12 -33.00
CA SER A 804 -15.17 -19.25 -32.03
C SER A 804 -16.20 -18.13 -32.21
N ASN A 805 -15.75 -16.88 -32.40
CA ASN A 805 -16.60 -15.74 -32.65
C ASN A 805 -17.38 -15.87 -33.97
N ALA A 806 -16.71 -16.36 -35.04
CA ALA A 806 -17.37 -16.66 -36.31
C ALA A 806 -18.44 -17.75 -36.16
N ARG A 807 -18.15 -18.81 -35.38
CA ARG A 807 -19.15 -19.87 -35.05
C ARG A 807 -20.35 -19.33 -34.30
N GLN A 808 -20.14 -18.41 -33.35
CA GLN A 808 -21.20 -17.78 -32.58
C GLN A 808 -22.14 -16.98 -33.52
N LYS A 809 -21.58 -16.21 -34.47
CA LYS A 809 -22.33 -15.51 -35.50
C LYS A 809 -23.11 -16.48 -36.38
N ALA A 810 -22.49 -17.59 -36.77
CA ALA A 810 -23.11 -18.67 -37.55
C ALA A 810 -24.12 -19.50 -36.74
N ARG A 811 -24.27 -19.30 -35.44
CA ARG A 811 -25.05 -20.11 -34.48
C ARG A 811 -24.65 -21.60 -34.52
N ARG A 812 -23.34 -21.89 -34.72
CA ARG A 812 -22.79 -23.25 -34.75
C ARG A 812 -22.03 -23.53 -33.47
N LYS A 813 -22.48 -24.49 -32.68
CA LYS A 813 -21.83 -24.94 -31.45
C LYS A 813 -20.44 -25.50 -31.78
N LEU A 814 -19.47 -25.24 -30.90
CA LEU A 814 -18.07 -25.71 -31.08
C LEU A 814 -17.97 -27.24 -31.27
N ARG A 815 -18.86 -28.02 -30.66
CA ARG A 815 -18.92 -29.48 -30.80
C ARG A 815 -19.28 -29.96 -32.19
N TRP A 816 -19.92 -29.15 -32.97
CA TRP A 816 -20.31 -29.50 -34.32
C TRP A 816 -19.14 -29.26 -35.25
N PRO A 817 -18.58 -30.31 -35.88
CA PRO A 817 -17.44 -30.15 -36.76
C PRO A 817 -17.81 -29.34 -37.98
N LEU A 818 -16.88 -28.54 -38.50
CA LEU A 818 -17.03 -27.83 -39.74
C LEU A 818 -15.99 -28.33 -40.75
N ARG A 819 -16.34 -28.22 -42.04
CA ARG A 819 -15.47 -28.73 -43.10
C ARG A 819 -14.18 -27.93 -43.21
N LYS A 820 -14.27 -26.57 -43.12
CA LYS A 820 -13.17 -25.70 -43.51
C LYS A 820 -13.09 -24.44 -42.64
N LEU A 821 -11.87 -24.06 -42.29
CA LEU A 821 -11.48 -22.74 -41.76
C LEU A 821 -10.56 -22.08 -42.78
N ILE A 822 -10.87 -20.86 -43.22
CA ILE A 822 -10.01 -20.08 -44.10
C ILE A 822 -9.43 -18.95 -43.29
N ILE A 823 -8.12 -18.71 -43.39
CA ILE A 823 -7.39 -17.64 -42.70
C ILE A 823 -6.83 -16.70 -43.79
N GLU A 824 -7.41 -15.54 -43.87
CA GLU A 824 -6.93 -14.46 -44.73
C GLU A 824 -5.89 -13.63 -43.98
N THR A 825 -4.66 -13.64 -44.49
CA THR A 825 -3.57 -12.86 -43.92
C THR A 825 -2.40 -12.67 -44.93
N ARG A 826 -1.73 -11.53 -44.84
CA ARG A 826 -0.48 -11.27 -45.55
C ARG A 826 0.74 -11.36 -44.63
N ASP A 827 0.52 -11.56 -43.30
CA ASP A 827 1.57 -11.67 -42.29
C ASP A 827 2.25 -13.06 -42.36
N GLU A 828 3.52 -13.09 -42.72
CA GLU A 828 4.31 -14.33 -42.79
C GLU A 828 4.48 -15.01 -41.43
N GLY A 829 4.46 -14.27 -40.33
CA GLY A 829 4.47 -14.80 -38.96
C GLY A 829 3.21 -15.62 -38.68
N VAL A 830 2.03 -15.13 -39.11
CA VAL A 830 0.77 -15.87 -39.02
C VAL A 830 0.80 -17.13 -39.86
N LYS A 831 1.28 -17.05 -41.11
CA LYS A 831 1.41 -18.22 -41.99
C LYS A 831 2.33 -19.28 -41.39
N SER A 832 3.46 -18.86 -40.78
CA SER A 832 4.38 -19.75 -40.10
C SER A 832 3.76 -20.41 -38.86
N ALA A 833 3.07 -19.63 -38.01
CA ALA A 833 2.40 -20.12 -36.80
C ALA A 833 1.33 -21.15 -37.15
N VAL A 834 0.49 -20.87 -38.16
CA VAL A 834 -0.55 -21.78 -38.64
C VAL A 834 0.03 -23.10 -39.11
N LYS A 835 1.11 -23.08 -39.92
CA LYS A 835 1.78 -24.30 -40.40
C LYS A 835 2.39 -25.12 -39.27
N LYS A 836 3.02 -24.47 -38.29
CA LYS A 836 3.67 -25.15 -37.16
C LYS A 836 2.67 -25.78 -36.17
N MET A 837 1.47 -25.19 -36.07
CA MET A 837 0.46 -25.55 -35.07
C MET A 837 -0.91 -25.86 -35.68
N GLU A 838 -0.96 -26.31 -36.94
CA GLU A 838 -2.21 -26.61 -37.67
C GLU A 838 -3.10 -27.58 -36.89
N SER A 839 -2.50 -28.61 -36.27
CA SER A 839 -3.24 -29.59 -35.48
C SER A 839 -3.95 -28.99 -34.27
N ILE A 840 -3.35 -28.01 -33.61
CA ILE A 840 -3.95 -27.31 -32.47
C ILE A 840 -5.13 -26.47 -32.93
N ILE A 841 -4.97 -25.72 -34.02
CA ILE A 841 -6.04 -24.88 -34.57
C ILE A 841 -7.22 -25.77 -35.00
N LYS A 842 -6.95 -26.87 -35.72
CA LYS A 842 -7.97 -27.83 -36.14
C LYS A 842 -8.76 -28.41 -34.95
N MET A 843 -8.04 -28.83 -33.92
CA MET A 843 -8.63 -29.43 -32.73
C MET A 843 -9.46 -28.40 -31.94
N GLN A 844 -8.94 -27.22 -31.69
CA GLN A 844 -9.62 -26.19 -30.89
C GLN A 844 -10.78 -25.51 -31.63
N SER A 845 -10.66 -25.37 -32.95
CA SER A 845 -11.73 -24.79 -33.79
C SER A 845 -12.72 -25.85 -34.30
N ASN A 846 -12.42 -27.16 -34.06
CA ASN A 846 -13.20 -28.32 -34.54
C ASN A 846 -13.50 -28.23 -36.06
N VAL A 847 -12.43 -28.12 -36.85
CA VAL A 847 -12.49 -28.06 -38.33
C VAL A 847 -11.64 -29.17 -38.96
N LYS A 848 -12.03 -29.66 -40.12
CA LYS A 848 -11.34 -30.75 -40.83
C LYS A 848 -10.13 -30.25 -41.61
N SER A 849 -10.22 -29.04 -42.17
CA SER A 849 -9.14 -28.45 -42.97
C SER A 849 -8.95 -26.98 -42.71
N ILE A 850 -7.70 -26.50 -42.90
CA ILE A 850 -7.36 -25.09 -42.83
C ILE A 850 -6.78 -24.67 -44.17
N GLU A 851 -7.17 -23.54 -44.67
CA GLU A 851 -6.61 -22.88 -45.86
C GLU A 851 -6.10 -21.49 -45.50
N ILE A 852 -4.92 -21.12 -45.97
CA ILE A 852 -4.37 -19.79 -45.80
C ILE A 852 -4.44 -19.06 -47.15
N VAL A 853 -5.05 -17.90 -47.20
CA VAL A 853 -5.18 -17.08 -48.40
C VAL A 853 -4.65 -15.66 -48.14
N ASN A 854 -4.19 -14.99 -49.21
CA ASN A 854 -3.79 -13.59 -49.09
C ASN A 854 -4.98 -12.64 -49.16
N GLU A 855 -6.07 -13.09 -49.78
CA GLU A 855 -7.32 -12.35 -49.95
C GLU A 855 -8.49 -13.34 -50.16
N PHE A 856 -9.60 -13.07 -49.52
CA PHE A 856 -10.85 -13.83 -49.66
C PHE A 856 -11.95 -12.97 -50.26
N GLU A 857 -12.85 -13.57 -51.03
CA GLU A 857 -13.96 -12.86 -51.63
C GLU A 857 -14.86 -12.22 -50.58
N LYS A 858 -14.92 -10.89 -50.57
CA LYS A 858 -15.75 -10.11 -49.63
C LYS A 858 -16.06 -8.74 -50.19
N GLU A 859 -17.20 -8.20 -49.83
CA GLU A 859 -17.64 -6.85 -50.15
C GLU A 859 -17.68 -6.03 -48.86
N LEU A 860 -16.98 -4.91 -48.80
CA LEU A 860 -17.04 -4.02 -47.65
C LEU A 860 -18.38 -3.26 -47.65
N VAL A 861 -19.13 -3.39 -46.58
CA VAL A 861 -20.40 -2.71 -46.36
C VAL A 861 -20.22 -1.78 -45.14
N LEU A 862 -20.33 -0.49 -45.38
CA LEU A 862 -20.27 0.53 -44.34
C LEU A 862 -21.69 0.82 -43.85
N LYS A 863 -21.87 0.76 -42.52
CA LYS A 863 -23.13 1.07 -41.84
C LYS A 863 -22.94 2.17 -40.82
N PRO A 864 -23.87 3.11 -40.69
CA PRO A 864 -23.78 4.12 -39.62
C PRO A 864 -24.01 3.48 -38.25
N ASN A 865 -23.18 3.87 -37.27
CA ASN A 865 -23.30 3.46 -35.87
C ASN A 865 -24.42 4.28 -35.20
N TYR A 866 -25.62 3.83 -35.24
CA TYR A 866 -26.80 4.54 -34.70
C TYR A 866 -26.70 4.83 -33.18
N LYS A 867 -25.92 4.05 -32.43
CA LYS A 867 -25.71 4.31 -31.01
C LYS A 867 -24.93 5.62 -30.78
N VAL A 868 -23.98 5.93 -31.67
CA VAL A 868 -23.16 7.12 -31.63
C VAL A 868 -23.82 8.29 -32.37
N ILE A 869 -24.22 8.06 -33.63
CA ILE A 869 -24.73 9.14 -34.46
C ILE A 869 -26.16 9.56 -34.09
N GLY A 870 -26.97 8.67 -33.53
CA GLY A 870 -28.37 8.95 -33.20
C GLY A 870 -28.54 10.14 -32.24
N PRO A 871 -27.88 10.12 -31.08
CA PRO A 871 -27.92 11.24 -30.15
C PRO A 871 -27.33 12.54 -30.72
N LEU A 872 -26.29 12.45 -31.56
CA LEU A 872 -25.56 13.59 -32.11
C LEU A 872 -26.29 14.27 -33.28
N LEU A 873 -26.76 13.49 -34.23
CA LEU A 873 -27.36 13.98 -35.50
C LEU A 873 -28.88 14.06 -35.48
N LYS A 874 -29.58 13.35 -34.59
CA LYS A 874 -31.06 13.36 -34.46
C LYS A 874 -31.76 13.19 -35.80
N ALA A 875 -32.53 14.20 -36.26
CA ALA A 875 -33.25 14.15 -37.50
C ALA A 875 -32.39 14.02 -38.76
N ARG A 876 -31.12 14.46 -38.69
CA ARG A 876 -30.13 14.42 -39.77
C ARG A 876 -29.38 13.08 -39.87
N ALA A 877 -29.65 12.13 -38.99
CA ALA A 877 -29.06 10.81 -39.07
C ALA A 877 -29.36 10.09 -40.40
N LYS A 878 -30.49 10.43 -41.07
CA LYS A 878 -30.83 9.88 -42.39
C LYS A 878 -29.86 10.37 -43.47
N ASP A 879 -29.46 11.63 -43.45
CA ASP A 879 -28.54 12.20 -44.42
C ASP A 879 -27.12 11.63 -44.23
N PHE A 880 -26.74 11.35 -42.97
CA PHE A 880 -25.49 10.65 -42.65
C PHE A 880 -25.51 9.19 -43.21
N VAL A 881 -26.64 8.51 -43.21
CA VAL A 881 -26.78 7.17 -43.84
C VAL A 881 -26.48 7.22 -45.33
N GLU A 882 -26.99 8.23 -46.05
CA GLU A 882 -26.71 8.40 -47.47
C GLU A 882 -25.26 8.79 -47.71
N TYR A 883 -24.68 9.62 -46.85
CA TYR A 883 -23.23 9.95 -46.90
C TYR A 883 -22.36 8.69 -46.72
N VAL A 884 -22.65 7.84 -45.72
CA VAL A 884 -21.89 6.61 -45.48
C VAL A 884 -21.93 5.65 -46.70
N LYS A 885 -23.04 5.60 -47.46
CA LYS A 885 -23.13 4.79 -48.66
C LYS A 885 -22.19 5.25 -49.79
N THR A 886 -21.73 6.50 -49.75
CA THR A 886 -20.79 7.03 -50.74
C THR A 886 -19.34 6.69 -50.44
N LEU A 887 -19.06 6.25 -49.22
CA LEU A 887 -17.69 5.95 -48.77
C LEU A 887 -17.26 4.56 -49.25
N LYS A 888 -15.99 4.43 -49.60
CA LYS A 888 -15.34 3.17 -49.98
C LYS A 888 -14.54 2.54 -48.84
N GLU A 889 -14.20 3.34 -47.85
CA GLU A 889 -13.45 2.93 -46.67
C GLU A 889 -13.88 3.80 -45.48
N VAL A 890 -13.54 3.38 -44.25
CA VAL A 890 -13.83 4.17 -43.05
C VAL A 890 -12.77 5.26 -42.95
N PRO A 891 -13.10 6.55 -43.09
CA PRO A 891 -12.13 7.63 -42.93
C PRO A 891 -11.74 7.78 -41.45
N GLU A 892 -10.53 8.24 -41.19
CA GLU A 892 -10.06 8.46 -39.83
C GLU A 892 -10.92 9.49 -39.09
N THR A 893 -11.27 10.58 -39.80
CA THR A 893 -12.12 11.66 -39.29
C THR A 893 -13.19 12.00 -40.35
N ILE A 894 -14.40 12.21 -39.88
CA ILE A 894 -15.54 12.60 -40.72
C ILE A 894 -16.00 14.00 -40.29
N ASN A 895 -15.93 14.95 -41.25
CA ASN A 895 -16.56 16.27 -41.08
C ASN A 895 -17.93 16.24 -41.76
N PHE A 896 -18.97 16.08 -40.94
CA PHE A 896 -20.35 16.04 -41.45
C PHE A 896 -21.15 17.19 -40.88
N GLU A 897 -21.52 18.14 -41.73
CA GLU A 897 -22.32 19.34 -41.40
C GLU A 897 -21.80 20.14 -40.18
N GLY A 898 -20.48 20.29 -40.10
CA GLY A 898 -19.81 21.06 -39.03
C GLY A 898 -19.56 20.27 -37.73
N LEU A 899 -19.90 18.98 -37.71
CA LEU A 899 -19.52 18.07 -36.64
C LEU A 899 -18.34 17.22 -37.09
N GLU A 900 -17.29 17.20 -36.26
CA GLU A 900 -16.15 16.33 -36.45
C GLU A 900 -16.38 15.03 -35.68
N LEU A 901 -16.40 13.91 -36.37
CA LEU A 901 -16.65 12.58 -35.87
C LEU A 901 -15.46 11.68 -36.19
N LYS A 902 -15.05 10.84 -35.25
CA LYS A 902 -14.12 9.77 -35.57
C LYS A 902 -14.81 8.68 -36.42
N GLY A 903 -14.24 8.38 -37.58
CA GLY A 903 -14.83 7.42 -38.50
C GLY A 903 -15.08 6.06 -37.89
N SER A 904 -14.12 5.54 -37.10
CA SER A 904 -14.21 4.26 -36.41
C SER A 904 -15.34 4.19 -35.34
N GLU A 905 -15.78 5.32 -34.80
CA GLU A 905 -16.88 5.41 -33.86
C GLU A 905 -18.24 5.60 -34.56
N ALA A 906 -18.24 6.41 -35.62
CA ALA A 906 -19.46 6.80 -36.34
C ALA A 906 -19.91 5.76 -37.38
N ILE A 907 -19.00 4.94 -37.92
CA ILE A 907 -19.26 3.94 -38.96
C ILE A 907 -18.86 2.55 -38.47
N ILE A 908 -19.75 1.60 -38.65
CA ILE A 908 -19.49 0.17 -38.49
C ILE A 908 -19.15 -0.39 -39.89
N ALA A 909 -17.93 -0.93 -40.01
CA ALA A 909 -17.51 -1.64 -41.19
C ALA A 909 -17.81 -3.14 -41.00
N GLU A 910 -18.55 -3.70 -41.91
CA GLU A 910 -18.85 -5.14 -41.98
C GLU A 910 -18.50 -5.68 -43.37
N TYR A 911 -18.10 -6.95 -43.44
CA TYR A 911 -17.90 -7.60 -44.71
C TYR A 911 -19.11 -8.47 -45.04
N LYS A 912 -19.62 -8.32 -46.27
CA LYS A 912 -20.55 -9.26 -46.87
C LYS A 912 -19.70 -10.35 -47.51
N VAL A 913 -19.87 -11.57 -47.03
CA VAL A 913 -19.13 -12.75 -47.49
C VAL A 913 -20.03 -13.66 -48.32
N PRO A 914 -19.48 -14.59 -49.15
CA PRO A 914 -20.26 -15.55 -49.92
C PRO A 914 -21.23 -16.38 -49.08
N GLU A 915 -22.29 -16.84 -49.68
CA GLU A 915 -23.30 -17.68 -49.03
C GLU A 915 -22.65 -18.94 -48.42
N GLY A 916 -23.05 -19.31 -47.20
CA GLY A 916 -22.49 -20.41 -46.47
C GLY A 916 -21.26 -20.08 -45.58
N TYR A 917 -20.71 -18.86 -45.68
CA TYR A 917 -19.61 -18.42 -44.88
C TYR A 917 -20.05 -17.45 -43.77
N GLU A 918 -19.27 -17.44 -42.69
CA GLU A 918 -19.28 -16.42 -41.62
C GLU A 918 -17.86 -16.09 -41.27
N TYR A 919 -17.61 -14.87 -40.72
CA TYR A 919 -16.27 -14.39 -40.47
C TYR A 919 -16.12 -13.70 -39.09
N ALA A 920 -14.89 -13.64 -38.60
CA ALA A 920 -14.48 -12.78 -37.54
C ALA A 920 -13.03 -12.32 -37.76
N GLU A 921 -12.72 -11.12 -37.26
CA GLU A 921 -11.40 -10.53 -37.39
C GLU A 921 -10.53 -10.91 -36.16
N PHE A 922 -9.22 -10.95 -36.38
CA PHE A 922 -8.20 -10.98 -35.34
C PHE A 922 -7.11 -9.94 -35.68
N SER A 923 -6.16 -9.71 -34.77
CA SER A 923 -5.20 -8.58 -34.90
C SER A 923 -4.46 -8.50 -36.22
N ARG A 924 -4.29 -9.63 -36.98
CA ARG A 924 -3.43 -9.77 -38.18
C ARG A 924 -4.13 -10.38 -39.37
N GLY A 925 -5.45 -10.46 -39.35
CA GLY A 925 -6.23 -11.04 -40.45
C GLY A 925 -7.65 -11.32 -40.11
N ILE A 926 -8.27 -12.13 -40.96
CA ILE A 926 -9.69 -12.51 -40.87
C ILE A 926 -9.79 -14.00 -40.94
N VAL A 927 -10.63 -14.61 -40.12
CA VAL A 927 -11.00 -16.02 -40.26
C VAL A 927 -12.39 -16.15 -40.83
N TYR A 928 -12.59 -17.13 -41.74
CA TYR A 928 -13.85 -17.50 -42.30
C TYR A 928 -14.13 -18.96 -42.02
N ILE A 929 -15.33 -19.30 -41.61
CA ILE A 929 -15.82 -20.67 -41.45
C ILE A 929 -16.89 -20.96 -42.47
N TYR A 930 -16.87 -22.17 -43.02
CA TYR A 930 -17.96 -22.67 -43.82
C TYR A 930 -18.97 -23.38 -42.92
N LYS A 931 -20.17 -22.82 -42.79
CA LYS A 931 -21.18 -23.20 -41.79
C LYS A 931 -22.10 -24.34 -42.17
N GLU A 932 -22.10 -24.76 -43.44
CA GLU A 932 -22.95 -25.85 -43.90
C GLU A 932 -22.37 -27.22 -43.53
N LEU A 933 -23.27 -28.14 -43.16
CA LEU A 933 -22.89 -29.49 -42.71
C LEU A 933 -23.34 -30.50 -43.76
N ASP A 934 -22.46 -31.34 -44.24
CA ASP A 934 -22.76 -32.54 -44.97
C ASP A 934 -23.18 -33.68 -44.02
N ASP A 935 -23.62 -34.81 -44.59
CA ASP A 935 -24.14 -35.92 -43.82
C ASP A 935 -23.08 -36.58 -42.91
N GLU A 936 -21.81 -36.58 -43.31
CA GLU A 936 -20.71 -37.10 -42.52
C GLU A 936 -20.45 -36.27 -41.28
N LEU A 937 -20.43 -34.93 -41.44
CA LEU A 937 -20.27 -33.99 -40.34
C LEU A 937 -21.47 -34.00 -39.40
N ARG A 938 -22.66 -34.20 -39.89
CA ARG A 938 -23.87 -34.36 -39.07
C ARG A 938 -23.79 -35.60 -38.19
N LYS A 939 -23.40 -36.76 -38.77
CA LYS A 939 -23.21 -38.01 -38.01
C LYS A 939 -22.20 -37.82 -36.86
N GLU A 940 -21.07 -37.18 -37.12
CA GLU A 940 -20.06 -36.87 -36.09
C GLU A 940 -20.66 -35.90 -35.04
N ALA A 941 -21.39 -34.88 -35.42
CA ALA A 941 -22.02 -33.93 -34.52
C ALA A 941 -22.98 -34.60 -33.54
N TYR A 942 -23.84 -35.51 -34.05
CA TYR A 942 -24.74 -36.27 -33.20
C TYR A 942 -23.97 -37.18 -32.24
N ALA A 943 -22.94 -37.88 -32.71
CA ALA A 943 -22.09 -38.72 -31.85
C ALA A 943 -21.51 -37.92 -30.70
N ARG A 944 -20.96 -36.74 -30.97
CA ARG A 944 -20.41 -35.84 -29.95
C ARG A 944 -21.47 -35.29 -28.98
N GLU A 945 -22.68 -35.01 -29.44
CA GLU A 945 -23.77 -34.61 -28.53
C GLU A 945 -24.19 -35.79 -27.62
N ILE A 946 -24.26 -37.00 -28.14
CA ILE A 946 -24.55 -38.21 -27.35
C ILE A 946 -23.47 -38.41 -26.26
N ILE A 947 -22.20 -38.38 -26.65
CA ILE A 947 -21.08 -38.48 -25.71
C ILE A 947 -21.24 -37.49 -24.57
N ARG A 948 -21.50 -36.21 -24.88
CA ARG A 948 -21.70 -35.19 -23.88
C ARG A 948 -22.84 -35.51 -22.92
N ARG A 949 -23.99 -35.97 -23.42
CA ARG A 949 -25.14 -36.30 -22.58
C ARG A 949 -24.84 -37.49 -21.68
N ILE A 950 -24.19 -38.51 -22.18
CA ILE A 950 -23.78 -39.64 -21.38
C ILE A 950 -22.79 -39.19 -20.28
N GLN A 951 -21.82 -38.35 -20.61
CA GLN A 951 -20.86 -37.81 -19.59
C GLN A 951 -21.55 -36.93 -18.55
N GLU A 952 -22.58 -36.16 -18.93
CA GLU A 952 -23.42 -35.38 -17.99
C GLU A 952 -24.18 -36.31 -17.05
N MET A 953 -24.77 -37.39 -17.57
CA MET A 953 -25.49 -38.40 -16.80
C MET A 953 -24.55 -39.19 -15.87
N ARG A 954 -23.32 -39.52 -16.33
CA ARG A 954 -22.29 -40.15 -15.48
C ARG A 954 -21.96 -39.27 -14.26
N LYS A 955 -21.84 -37.95 -14.47
CA LYS A 955 -21.59 -37.00 -13.38
C LYS A 955 -22.75 -36.92 -12.39
N GLU A 956 -24.01 -36.94 -12.89
CA GLU A 956 -25.21 -36.94 -12.06
C GLU A 956 -25.35 -38.20 -11.21
N MET A 957 -24.86 -39.33 -11.71
CA MET A 957 -24.82 -40.63 -11.01
C MET A 957 -23.59 -40.76 -10.09
N ASP A 958 -22.75 -39.71 -10.00
CA ASP A 958 -21.51 -39.70 -9.21
C ASP A 958 -20.58 -40.89 -9.54
N LEU A 959 -20.46 -41.23 -10.84
CA LEU A 959 -19.60 -42.29 -11.30
C LEU A 959 -18.14 -41.86 -11.36
N ASP A 960 -17.24 -42.73 -10.88
CA ASP A 960 -15.81 -42.53 -11.05
C ASP A 960 -15.39 -42.53 -12.51
N VAL A 961 -14.23 -41.87 -12.81
CA VAL A 961 -13.71 -41.78 -14.18
C VAL A 961 -13.44 -43.13 -14.78
N GLU A 962 -13.02 -44.13 -13.95
CA GLU A 962 -12.69 -45.50 -14.38
C GLU A 962 -13.89 -46.43 -14.54
N GLU A 963 -15.04 -46.06 -14.00
CA GLU A 963 -16.21 -46.96 -14.04
C GLU A 963 -16.75 -47.14 -15.43
N PHE A 964 -17.08 -48.41 -15.75
CA PHE A 964 -17.71 -48.79 -17.00
C PHE A 964 -19.24 -48.74 -16.87
N ILE A 965 -19.90 -48.42 -18.03
CA ILE A 965 -21.37 -48.38 -18.15
C ILE A 965 -21.87 -49.17 -19.33
N GLU A 966 -23.14 -49.50 -19.34
CA GLU A 966 -23.91 -49.81 -20.52
C GLU A 966 -24.71 -48.60 -20.93
N SER A 967 -24.74 -48.25 -22.21
CA SER A 967 -25.46 -47.10 -22.74
C SER A 967 -26.55 -47.54 -23.73
N TYR A 968 -27.71 -46.94 -23.61
CA TYR A 968 -28.88 -47.20 -24.43
C TYR A 968 -29.38 -45.88 -25.02
N VAL A 969 -29.62 -45.79 -26.31
CA VAL A 969 -29.99 -44.56 -27.00
C VAL A 969 -31.20 -44.80 -27.88
N GLU A 970 -32.30 -44.09 -27.61
CA GLU A 970 -33.51 -44.17 -28.42
C GLU A 970 -33.42 -43.15 -29.56
N MET A 971 -32.86 -43.62 -30.71
CA MET A 971 -32.72 -42.88 -31.95
C MET A 971 -32.46 -43.82 -33.13
N ASP A 972 -32.57 -43.27 -34.36
CA ASP A 972 -32.16 -43.99 -35.56
C ASP A 972 -30.63 -44.12 -35.62
N SER A 973 -30.14 -45.34 -35.57
CA SER A 973 -28.70 -45.63 -35.58
C SER A 973 -27.97 -45.11 -36.82
N LYS A 974 -28.69 -44.96 -37.95
CA LYS A 974 -28.13 -44.42 -39.20
C LYS A 974 -27.57 -43.00 -39.04
N LEU A 975 -28.12 -42.26 -38.09
CA LEU A 975 -27.68 -40.87 -37.79
C LEU A 975 -26.29 -40.80 -37.21
N ILE A 976 -25.74 -41.90 -36.75
CA ILE A 976 -24.37 -41.96 -36.13
C ILE A 976 -23.58 -43.13 -36.69
N GLU A 977 -24.00 -43.70 -37.75
CA GLU A 977 -23.35 -44.88 -38.40
C GLU A 977 -21.86 -44.64 -38.61
N GLY A 978 -21.04 -45.57 -38.10
CA GLY A 978 -19.56 -45.48 -38.10
C GLY A 978 -18.94 -44.77 -36.92
N TRP A 979 -19.73 -44.25 -35.96
CA TRP A 979 -19.26 -43.54 -34.80
C TRP A 979 -19.50 -44.26 -33.46
N GLU A 980 -20.05 -45.48 -33.52
CA GLU A 980 -20.44 -46.28 -32.37
C GLU A 980 -19.23 -46.58 -31.43
N GLU A 981 -18.12 -47.04 -32.02
CA GLU A 981 -16.92 -47.35 -31.26
C GLU A 981 -16.28 -46.10 -30.61
N TYR A 982 -16.38 -44.96 -31.30
CA TYR A 982 -15.96 -43.66 -30.75
C TYR A 982 -16.81 -43.27 -29.55
N ILE A 983 -18.14 -43.41 -29.62
CA ILE A 983 -19.03 -43.14 -28.48
C ILE A 983 -18.70 -44.07 -27.32
N LYS A 984 -18.51 -45.36 -27.54
CA LYS A 984 -18.15 -46.33 -26.49
C LYS A 984 -16.85 -45.94 -25.79
N SER A 985 -15.82 -45.66 -26.59
CA SER A 985 -14.51 -45.27 -26.10
C SER A 985 -14.57 -44.01 -25.21
N GLU A 986 -15.22 -42.95 -25.72
CA GLU A 986 -15.29 -41.66 -25.02
C GLU A 986 -16.20 -41.66 -23.78
N THR A 987 -17.10 -42.65 -23.66
CA THR A 987 -18.04 -42.75 -22.54
C THR A 987 -17.75 -43.92 -21.61
N ARG A 988 -16.68 -44.71 -21.87
CA ARG A 988 -16.39 -45.97 -21.17
C ARG A 988 -17.60 -46.92 -21.15
N SER A 989 -18.36 -46.97 -22.28
CA SER A 989 -19.45 -47.88 -22.45
C SER A 989 -18.98 -49.23 -22.98
N ILE A 990 -19.17 -50.28 -22.21
CA ILE A 990 -18.89 -51.66 -22.69
C ILE A 990 -19.90 -52.09 -23.72
N LYS A 991 -21.10 -51.48 -23.73
CA LYS A 991 -22.21 -51.77 -24.60
C LYS A 991 -22.88 -50.49 -25.03
N LEU A 992 -23.23 -50.36 -26.28
CA LEU A 992 -24.03 -49.29 -26.84
C LEU A 992 -25.15 -49.93 -27.71
N GLU A 993 -26.39 -49.71 -27.28
CA GLU A 993 -27.56 -50.24 -27.98
C GLU A 993 -28.53 -49.13 -28.39
N PHE A 994 -29.17 -49.37 -29.54
CA PHE A 994 -30.16 -48.45 -30.09
C PHE A 994 -31.57 -49.05 -29.97
N GLY A 995 -32.53 -48.27 -29.39
CA GLY A 995 -33.88 -48.70 -29.14
C GLY A 995 -34.36 -48.30 -27.73
N GLU A 996 -35.14 -49.20 -27.10
CA GLU A 996 -35.72 -48.93 -25.78
C GLU A 996 -34.63 -48.72 -24.73
N THR A 997 -34.77 -47.61 -23.95
CA THR A 997 -33.77 -47.22 -22.95
C THR A 997 -34.06 -47.83 -21.59
N THR A 998 -32.95 -48.24 -20.88
CA THR A 998 -33.02 -48.83 -19.53
C THR A 998 -32.00 -48.20 -18.63
N GLY A 999 -32.14 -48.39 -17.30
CA GLY A 999 -31.28 -47.78 -16.30
C GLY A 999 -31.67 -46.37 -15.91
N TYR A 1000 -30.69 -45.53 -15.56
CA TYR A 1000 -30.88 -44.10 -15.34
C TYR A 1000 -31.14 -43.42 -16.68
N THR A 1001 -32.33 -42.87 -16.88
CA THR A 1001 -32.81 -42.45 -18.20
C THR A 1001 -33.17 -40.96 -18.19
N LYS A 1002 -32.81 -40.27 -19.29
CA LYS A 1002 -33.06 -38.85 -19.46
C LYS A 1002 -33.40 -38.53 -20.94
N GLU A 1003 -34.31 -37.59 -21.17
CA GLU A 1003 -34.70 -37.09 -22.48
C GLU A 1003 -33.98 -35.77 -22.77
N TRP A 1004 -33.53 -35.61 -23.99
CA TRP A 1004 -32.77 -34.47 -24.47
C TRP A 1004 -33.29 -33.98 -25.81
N ASP A 1005 -33.26 -32.67 -26.02
CA ASP A 1005 -33.49 -32.05 -27.34
C ASP A 1005 -32.11 -31.75 -27.97
N ILE A 1006 -31.89 -32.32 -29.16
CA ILE A 1006 -30.68 -32.06 -29.94
C ILE A 1006 -31.11 -31.54 -31.31
N GLU A 1007 -31.07 -30.21 -31.49
CA GLU A 1007 -31.45 -29.49 -32.73
C GLU A 1007 -32.88 -29.81 -33.15
N GLY A 1008 -33.84 -29.89 -32.22
CA GLY A 1008 -35.25 -30.20 -32.49
C GLY A 1008 -35.58 -31.69 -32.52
N MET A 1009 -34.59 -32.58 -32.38
CA MET A 1009 -34.78 -34.01 -32.29
C MET A 1009 -34.77 -34.43 -30.80
N LYS A 1010 -35.84 -35.06 -30.36
CA LYS A 1010 -35.92 -35.63 -29.01
C LYS A 1010 -35.19 -36.96 -29.00
N ILE A 1011 -34.21 -37.10 -28.18
CA ILE A 1011 -33.39 -38.30 -27.98
C ILE A 1011 -33.47 -38.70 -26.49
N LYS A 1012 -33.77 -39.95 -26.23
CA LYS A 1012 -33.77 -40.50 -24.88
C LYS A 1012 -32.52 -41.37 -24.70
N ILE A 1013 -31.78 -41.12 -23.61
CA ILE A 1013 -30.53 -41.83 -23.29
C ILE A 1013 -30.71 -42.49 -21.94
N GLY A 1014 -30.32 -43.74 -21.83
CA GLY A 1014 -30.26 -44.50 -20.56
C GLY A 1014 -28.85 -45.02 -20.34
N ILE A 1015 -28.39 -44.93 -19.08
CA ILE A 1015 -27.11 -45.54 -18.70
C ILE A 1015 -27.28 -46.38 -17.46
N LYS A 1016 -26.51 -47.51 -17.44
CA LYS A 1016 -26.51 -48.47 -16.34
C LYS A 1016 -25.09 -48.71 -15.88
N ARG A 1017 -24.88 -48.67 -14.59
CA ARG A 1017 -23.58 -48.97 -13.97
C ARG A 1017 -23.22 -50.45 -14.13
N CYS A 1018 -22.00 -50.77 -14.50
CA CYS A 1018 -21.49 -52.12 -14.57
C CYS A 1018 -20.56 -52.43 -13.37
N SER A 1019 -20.77 -53.54 -12.70
CA SER A 1019 -20.05 -53.92 -11.48
C SER A 1019 -18.66 -54.49 -11.68
N SER A 1020 -18.15 -54.68 -12.88
CA SER A 1020 -16.75 -54.98 -13.27
C SER A 1020 -16.64 -55.29 -14.75
N LYS A 1021 -15.44 -55.13 -15.37
CA LYS A 1021 -15.11 -55.85 -16.63
C LYS A 1021 -15.13 -57.36 -16.34
N SER A 1022 -16.17 -58.08 -16.66
CA SER A 1022 -16.17 -59.53 -16.69
C SER A 1022 -15.44 -60.00 -17.93
N GLY A 1023 -14.19 -60.47 -17.78
CA GLY A 1023 -13.44 -61.27 -18.72
C GLY A 1023 -12.39 -60.52 -19.52
#